data_753200fd9f24c4a4e02f842869f8c3e7
#
_entry.id   753200fd9f24c4a4e02f842869f8c3e7
#
_cell.length_a   1.000
_cell.length_b   1.000
_cell.length_c   1.000
_cell.angle_alpha   90.00
_cell.angle_beta   90.00
_cell.angle_gamma   90.00
#
_symmetry.space_group_name_H-M   'P 1'
#
loop_
_entity.id
_entity.type
_entity.pdbx_description
1 polymer ?
#
loop_
_entity_poly.entity_id
_entity_poly.type
_entity_poly.pdbx_seq_one_letter_code
_entity_poly.pdbx_strand_id
1 'polypeptide(L)'
;MLLELKSIHKKFKISNKEKFSALSDINIAFAKGEFVSVVGPSGCGKSTLLNLIAGLDTPTTGELLIGGKTSRKFNKKQWDLYRKNNIGFIFQNFNLIEHLTASENIEIVMNLIGLSLGERKRRALELLKKVGLASHANHRPSELSGGQKQRVAIARSLANDPDIILADEPTGALDKKTGKQIMDLLASVAKDKLIIMVTHNYVLAEEYSSRIIRMKDGQIESDTPLKEVKINKDKSNLKKRNKSMSFYESFKLSLRNMSKKKGRIAITTLAGCIGIAGFALIMGLGNGANIYIDKQLNKFANANILVVKKNVKVKSETGQDFVTVDSDIKNYKKALSNEGIVSSRAFIDLSGAKALVNNEISELSFNSLSDESALDFLTENINGDLPEADEVLINQAAARELLKILKIDSEKNEDAIGKKISIAIATTNVNLDIITFNKELTVSGIVNEIDFGTKNVYYNYEGLSTWLKNETIESTTLYANLTKATGFEIVLENASDNKKVADVIDDEANGGIGSIMSLVNGGNSSKEGFLAYSMPSIFKTMFGQLISIAQMVISIFIIVALIVSSIMTSIVLYSSVVERKTEIGIIKAVGGRDKDVLRIFESEAMLMGMFSGILGILVAFVMCYPIEYFIANYFGLNLPGIVSIPLSTIPFTNITFPFATVISLVAFSSLIAAIAGYLPSRRATKMQVVDALRDE
;
A
#
# COMPACT_ATOMS: atom_id res chain seq x y z
N MET A 1 33.40 36.63 28.79
CA MET A 1 33.58 35.19 29.03
C MET A 1 32.73 34.42 28.08
N LEU A 2 33.27 33.29 27.56
CA LEU A 2 32.54 32.41 26.60
C LEU A 2 31.61 31.43 27.35
N LEU A 3 32.13 30.90 28.47
CA LEU A 3 31.39 30.00 29.37
C LEU A 3 31.61 30.46 30.82
N GLU A 4 30.58 30.34 31.66
CA GLU A 4 30.67 30.63 33.10
C GLU A 4 29.78 29.65 33.87
N LEU A 5 30.32 28.94 34.80
CA LEU A 5 29.67 28.05 35.75
C LEU A 5 29.54 28.71 37.08
N LYS A 6 28.34 28.79 37.66
CA LYS A 6 28.02 29.42 38.93
C LYS A 6 27.36 28.42 39.87
N SER A 7 28.03 28.09 40.93
CA SER A 7 27.58 27.16 42.00
C SER A 7 26.97 25.89 41.45
N ILE A 8 27.67 25.22 40.49
CA ILE A 8 27.19 24.02 39.85
C ILE A 8 27.32 22.83 40.80
N HIS A 9 26.21 22.15 41.02
CA HIS A 9 26.16 20.86 41.70
C HIS A 9 25.56 19.80 40.76
N LYS A 10 26.09 18.58 40.81
CA LYS A 10 25.55 17.40 40.13
C LYS A 10 25.46 16.22 41.05
N LYS A 11 24.24 15.68 41.21
CA LYS A 11 23.97 14.48 42.02
C LYS A 11 23.31 13.40 41.12
N PHE A 12 23.84 12.18 41.18
CA PHE A 12 23.25 11.00 40.54
C PHE A 12 22.50 10.16 41.59
N LYS A 13 21.38 9.59 41.20
CA LYS A 13 20.65 8.62 42.03
C LYS A 13 21.28 7.25 41.85
N ILE A 14 21.75 6.63 42.95
CA ILE A 14 22.27 5.25 42.99
C ILE A 14 21.10 4.30 43.33
N SER A 15 20.30 4.69 44.31
CA SER A 15 19.10 3.96 44.69
C SER A 15 17.98 4.94 45.09
N ASN A 16 16.81 4.41 45.48
CA ASN A 16 15.70 5.29 45.91
C ASN A 16 16.06 6.19 47.16
N LYS A 17 17.08 5.83 47.91
CA LYS A 17 17.46 6.57 49.10
C LYS A 17 18.86 7.22 49.04
N GLU A 18 19.74 6.76 48.15
CA GLU A 18 21.11 7.24 48.04
C GLU A 18 21.38 8.06 46.80
N LYS A 19 22.03 9.20 46.98
CA LYS A 19 22.49 10.09 45.92
C LYS A 19 23.99 10.26 46.02
N PHE A 20 24.73 10.03 44.95
CA PHE A 20 26.15 10.32 44.80
C PHE A 20 26.33 11.75 44.30
N SER A 21 27.15 12.57 44.99
CA SER A 21 27.50 13.91 44.57
C SER A 21 28.73 13.87 43.68
N ALA A 22 28.56 14.03 42.39
CA ALA A 22 29.66 14.00 41.42
C ALA A 22 30.33 15.37 41.26
N LEU A 23 29.60 16.46 41.49
CA LEU A 23 30.14 17.83 41.49
C LEU A 23 29.49 18.61 42.62
N SER A 24 30.30 19.43 43.34
CA SER A 24 29.88 20.25 44.45
C SER A 24 30.47 21.66 44.32
N ASP A 25 29.62 22.66 44.21
CA ASP A 25 29.97 24.09 44.18
C ASP A 25 31.04 24.49 43.16
N ILE A 26 30.90 24.07 41.94
CA ILE A 26 31.83 24.42 40.85
C ILE A 26 31.56 25.86 40.40
N ASN A 27 32.57 26.70 40.60
CA ASN A 27 32.57 28.12 40.16
C ASN A 27 33.79 28.34 39.25
N ILE A 28 33.56 28.58 37.94
CA ILE A 28 34.63 28.75 36.96
C ILE A 28 34.15 29.47 35.71
N ALA A 29 35.05 30.24 35.11
CA ALA A 29 34.78 30.93 33.84
C ALA A 29 35.88 30.66 32.82
N PHE A 30 35.50 30.55 31.53
CA PHE A 30 36.41 30.27 30.42
C PHE A 30 36.30 31.35 29.35
N ALA A 31 37.47 31.70 28.78
CA ALA A 31 37.53 32.67 27.68
C ALA A 31 37.91 31.99 26.34
N LYS A 32 37.64 32.64 25.24
CA LYS A 32 38.06 32.22 23.90
C LYS A 32 39.58 32.37 23.78
N GLY A 33 40.23 31.35 23.17
CA GLY A 33 41.68 31.31 23.03
C GLY A 33 42.41 30.60 24.18
N GLU A 34 41.71 30.20 25.27
CA GLU A 34 42.32 29.41 26.34
C GLU A 34 42.44 27.93 25.95
N PHE A 35 43.55 27.31 26.34
CA PHE A 35 43.74 25.86 26.39
C PHE A 35 43.78 25.45 27.88
N VAL A 36 42.67 24.95 28.38
CA VAL A 36 42.49 24.61 29.77
C VAL A 36 42.57 23.09 29.95
N SER A 37 43.43 22.64 30.83
CA SER A 37 43.46 21.24 31.25
C SER A 37 42.83 21.06 32.61
N VAL A 38 41.87 20.15 32.73
CA VAL A 38 41.23 19.73 33.97
C VAL A 38 41.89 18.42 34.39
N VAL A 39 42.63 18.42 35.47
CA VAL A 39 43.39 17.29 35.98
C VAL A 39 42.87 16.82 37.35
N GLY A 40 43.04 15.54 37.67
CA GLY A 40 42.67 14.97 38.97
C GLY A 40 42.54 13.45 38.92
N PRO A 41 42.39 12.77 40.06
CA PRO A 41 42.24 11.33 40.12
C PRO A 41 41.02 10.81 39.36
N SER A 42 41.02 9.50 39.08
CA SER A 42 39.85 8.85 38.47
C SER A 42 38.63 8.99 39.39
N GLY A 43 37.45 9.24 38.84
CA GLY A 43 36.20 9.38 39.59
C GLY A 43 35.95 10.76 40.24
N CYS A 44 36.90 11.74 40.18
CA CYS A 44 36.73 13.06 40.83
C CYS A 44 35.76 14.01 40.10
N GLY A 45 35.01 13.57 39.08
CA GLY A 45 33.98 14.36 38.42
C GLY A 45 34.38 15.06 37.11
N LYS A 46 35.58 14.85 36.55
CA LYS A 46 36.11 15.52 35.35
C LYS A 46 35.22 15.34 34.12
N SER A 47 34.91 14.09 33.77
CA SER A 47 34.02 13.80 32.60
C SER A 47 32.59 14.25 32.85
N THR A 48 32.14 14.28 34.14
CA THR A 48 30.82 14.88 34.48
C THR A 48 30.81 16.39 34.23
N LEU A 49 31.87 17.11 34.58
CA LEU A 49 32.01 18.52 34.26
C LEU A 49 31.97 18.77 32.75
N LEU A 50 32.72 17.96 31.97
CA LEU A 50 32.76 18.05 30.53
C LEU A 50 31.37 17.82 29.90
N ASN A 51 30.63 16.83 30.41
CA ASN A 51 29.27 16.52 29.94
C ASN A 51 28.27 17.65 30.24
N LEU A 52 28.40 18.31 31.38
CA LEU A 52 27.58 19.48 31.70
C LEU A 52 27.89 20.66 30.77
N ILE A 53 29.17 20.94 30.50
CA ILE A 53 29.60 21.98 29.57
C ILE A 53 29.13 21.68 28.16
N ALA A 54 29.16 20.41 27.72
CA ALA A 54 28.66 19.97 26.43
C ALA A 54 27.11 20.04 26.34
N GLY A 55 26.40 20.18 27.45
CA GLY A 55 24.95 20.05 27.48
C GLY A 55 24.46 18.65 27.17
N LEU A 56 25.30 17.61 27.42
CA LEU A 56 24.93 16.20 27.34
C LEU A 56 24.17 15.76 28.59
N ASP A 57 24.43 16.47 29.68
CA ASP A 57 23.75 16.33 30.97
C ASP A 57 23.37 17.73 31.49
N THR A 58 22.54 17.79 32.53
CA THR A 58 22.09 19.04 33.16
C THR A 58 22.49 19.09 34.62
N PRO A 59 22.88 20.27 35.17
CA PRO A 59 23.18 20.40 36.58
C PRO A 59 21.94 20.13 37.44
N THR A 60 22.17 19.61 38.65
CA THR A 60 21.09 19.46 39.65
C THR A 60 20.69 20.81 40.22
N THR A 61 21.68 21.64 40.57
CA THR A 61 21.49 23.04 40.96
C THR A 61 22.66 23.88 40.43
N GLY A 62 22.54 25.18 40.45
CA GLY A 62 23.52 26.10 39.88
C GLY A 62 23.16 26.57 38.49
N GLU A 63 24.05 27.30 37.85
CA GLU A 63 23.76 27.93 36.54
C GLU A 63 25.00 27.86 35.62
N LEU A 64 24.78 27.41 34.39
CA LEU A 64 25.73 27.51 33.28
C LEU A 64 25.31 28.69 32.35
N LEU A 65 26.20 29.67 32.23
CA LEU A 65 26.05 30.80 31.31
C LEU A 65 26.86 30.51 30.04
N ILE A 66 26.24 30.68 28.89
CA ILE A 66 26.82 30.45 27.55
C ILE A 66 26.73 31.76 26.79
N GLY A 67 27.85 32.41 26.50
CA GLY A 67 27.86 33.73 25.88
C GLY A 67 27.05 34.76 26.66
N GLY A 68 27.05 34.68 27.98
CA GLY A 68 26.33 35.55 28.92
C GLY A 68 24.81 35.22 29.04
N LYS A 69 24.34 34.13 28.41
CA LYS A 69 22.93 33.71 28.51
C LYS A 69 22.79 32.50 29.41
N THR A 70 21.82 32.50 30.31
CA THR A 70 21.52 31.37 31.19
C THR A 70 21.00 30.16 30.40
N SER A 71 21.59 29.00 30.67
CA SER A 71 21.18 27.72 30.12
C SER A 71 19.95 27.11 30.82
N ARG A 72 19.54 27.61 32.00
CA ARG A 72 18.37 27.14 32.77
C ARG A 72 17.07 27.11 31.96
N LYS A 73 16.95 28.05 31.02
CA LYS A 73 15.76 28.22 30.15
C LYS A 73 15.91 27.47 28.82
N PHE A 74 17.02 26.76 28.60
CA PHE A 74 17.23 26.03 27.36
C PHE A 74 16.30 24.81 27.27
N ASN A 75 15.49 24.77 26.22
CA ASN A 75 14.78 23.58 25.86
C ASN A 75 15.71 22.61 25.08
N LYS A 76 15.24 21.38 24.87
CA LYS A 76 16.02 20.33 24.17
C LYS A 76 16.56 20.80 22.80
N LYS A 77 15.73 21.54 22.03
CA LYS A 77 16.13 22.06 20.72
C LYS A 77 17.27 23.10 20.81
N GLN A 78 17.30 23.89 21.88
CA GLN A 78 18.38 24.88 22.12
C GLN A 78 19.67 24.19 22.51
N TRP A 79 19.62 23.13 23.32
CA TRP A 79 20.78 22.29 23.62
C TRP A 79 21.33 21.59 22.38
N ASP A 80 20.46 21.01 21.53
CA ASP A 80 20.87 20.40 20.25
C ASP A 80 21.57 21.42 19.34
N LEU A 81 21.04 22.65 19.25
CA LEU A 81 21.64 23.75 18.48
C LEU A 81 22.97 24.21 19.05
N TYR A 82 23.11 24.25 20.39
CA TYR A 82 24.36 24.59 21.04
C TYR A 82 25.44 23.55 20.72
N ARG A 83 25.16 22.26 20.91
CA ARG A 83 26.10 21.19 20.56
C ARG A 83 26.49 21.25 19.09
N LYS A 84 25.52 21.35 18.24
CA LYS A 84 25.67 21.32 16.77
C LYS A 84 26.55 22.46 16.22
N ASN A 85 26.41 23.67 16.79
CA ASN A 85 27.04 24.85 16.24
C ASN A 85 28.29 25.30 16.99
N ASN A 86 28.38 25.00 18.27
CA ASN A 86 29.40 25.61 19.14
C ASN A 86 30.31 24.58 19.82
N ILE A 87 29.95 23.29 19.85
CA ILE A 87 30.74 22.26 20.52
C ILE A 87 31.35 21.31 19.51
N GLY A 88 32.68 21.08 19.64
CA GLY A 88 33.38 19.94 19.06
C GLY A 88 33.78 18.99 20.17
N PHE A 89 33.29 17.74 20.14
CA PHE A 89 33.58 16.78 21.17
C PHE A 89 34.57 15.71 20.69
N ILE A 90 35.62 15.46 21.44
CA ILE A 90 36.62 14.40 21.25
C ILE A 90 36.51 13.44 22.41
N PHE A 91 36.01 12.23 22.11
CA PHE A 91 35.76 11.18 23.10
C PHE A 91 36.99 10.34 23.36
N GLN A 92 37.09 9.75 24.55
CA GLN A 92 38.18 8.87 24.98
C GLN A 92 38.30 7.62 24.09
N ASN A 93 37.19 6.97 23.72
CA ASN A 93 37.12 5.76 22.88
C ASN A 93 36.92 6.08 21.39
N PHE A 94 37.40 7.24 20.90
CA PHE A 94 37.21 7.74 19.52
C PHE A 94 35.77 7.90 19.10
N ASN A 95 34.90 6.97 19.43
CA ASN A 95 33.45 6.91 19.09
C ASN A 95 33.20 7.26 17.62
N LEU A 96 33.92 6.57 16.73
CA LEU A 96 33.68 6.61 15.31
C LEU A 96 32.56 5.63 14.92
N ILE A 97 31.78 6.00 13.94
CA ILE A 97 30.73 5.12 13.40
C ILE A 97 31.44 4.10 12.51
N GLU A 98 31.48 2.83 12.93
CA GLU A 98 32.28 1.75 12.35
C GLU A 98 31.98 1.49 10.85
N HIS A 99 30.76 1.68 10.44
CA HIS A 99 30.38 1.43 9.06
C HIS A 99 30.60 2.63 8.11
N LEU A 100 30.99 3.77 8.62
CA LEU A 100 31.32 4.95 7.84
C LEU A 100 32.83 5.02 7.61
N THR A 101 33.23 5.55 6.44
CA THR A 101 34.64 5.86 6.18
C THR A 101 35.11 7.02 7.05
N ALA A 102 36.41 7.30 7.06
CA ALA A 102 36.98 8.44 7.77
C ALA A 102 36.37 9.77 7.28
N SER A 103 36.22 9.96 5.96
CA SER A 103 35.55 11.13 5.38
C SER A 103 34.09 11.21 5.83
N GLU A 104 33.37 10.13 5.80
CA GLU A 104 31.96 10.09 6.13
C GLU A 104 31.67 10.30 7.62
N ASN A 105 32.57 9.86 8.51
CA ASN A 105 32.50 10.18 9.94
C ASN A 105 32.63 11.70 10.19
N ILE A 106 33.32 12.43 9.35
CA ILE A 106 33.42 13.89 9.40
C ILE A 106 32.17 14.53 8.74
N GLU A 107 31.75 13.99 7.59
CA GLU A 107 30.63 14.51 6.80
C GLU A 107 29.29 14.45 7.56
N ILE A 108 29.08 13.44 8.44
CA ILE A 108 27.81 13.28 9.16
C ILE A 108 27.49 14.49 10.03
N VAL A 109 28.50 15.10 10.65
CA VAL A 109 28.32 16.30 11.47
C VAL A 109 27.89 17.49 10.61
N MET A 110 28.46 17.63 9.43
CA MET A 110 28.12 18.67 8.45
C MET A 110 26.75 18.43 7.80
N ASN A 111 26.36 17.17 7.67
CA ASN A 111 25.02 16.81 7.18
C ASN A 111 23.92 17.33 8.14
N LEU A 112 24.16 17.24 9.45
CA LEU A 112 23.24 17.77 10.44
C LEU A 112 23.01 19.29 10.31
N ILE A 113 23.98 20.06 9.81
CA ILE A 113 23.81 21.51 9.54
C ILE A 113 23.28 21.82 8.13
N GLY A 114 23.02 20.78 7.33
CA GLY A 114 22.40 20.91 6.00
C GLY A 114 23.32 21.49 4.93
N LEU A 115 24.63 21.18 4.99
CA LEU A 115 25.55 21.47 3.89
C LEU A 115 25.32 20.53 2.72
N SER A 116 25.56 21.03 1.50
CA SER A 116 25.47 20.22 0.29
C SER A 116 26.52 19.10 0.28
N LEU A 117 26.27 18.03 -0.47
CA LEU A 117 27.18 16.88 -0.56
C LEU A 117 28.58 17.30 -1.04
N GLY A 118 28.64 18.18 -2.03
CA GLY A 118 29.93 18.69 -2.57
C GLY A 118 30.74 19.46 -1.53
N GLU A 119 30.09 20.36 -0.78
CA GLU A 119 30.72 21.13 0.28
C GLU A 119 31.20 20.22 1.43
N ARG A 120 30.41 19.23 1.82
CA ARG A 120 30.80 18.26 2.87
C ARG A 120 32.05 17.49 2.48
N LYS A 121 32.09 16.90 1.29
CA LYS A 121 33.23 16.14 0.80
C LYS A 121 34.49 16.98 0.71
N ARG A 122 34.40 18.18 0.14
CA ARG A 122 35.55 19.12 0.05
C ARG A 122 36.10 19.44 1.43
N ARG A 123 35.20 19.84 2.36
CA ARG A 123 35.60 20.20 3.74
C ARG A 123 36.12 19.03 4.55
N ALA A 124 35.54 17.84 4.39
CA ALA A 124 36.01 16.62 5.04
C ALA A 124 37.45 16.27 4.57
N LEU A 125 37.73 16.39 3.28
CA LEU A 125 39.08 16.15 2.72
C LEU A 125 40.07 17.20 3.20
N GLU A 126 39.67 18.48 3.27
CA GLU A 126 40.50 19.56 3.83
C GLU A 126 40.87 19.28 5.31
N LEU A 127 39.92 18.83 6.11
CA LEU A 127 40.13 18.47 7.52
C LEU A 127 41.03 17.23 7.65
N LEU A 128 40.80 16.21 6.83
CA LEU A 128 41.68 15.03 6.78
C LEU A 128 43.11 15.39 6.37
N LYS A 129 43.29 16.35 5.46
CA LYS A 129 44.60 16.90 5.08
C LYS A 129 45.28 17.57 6.27
N LYS A 130 44.55 18.39 7.06
CA LYS A 130 45.07 19.06 8.26
C LYS A 130 45.54 18.07 9.33
N VAL A 131 44.91 16.92 9.46
CA VAL A 131 45.31 15.88 10.41
C VAL A 131 46.25 14.84 9.81
N GLY A 132 46.73 15.02 8.58
CA GLY A 132 47.67 14.13 7.91
C GLY A 132 47.09 12.78 7.46
N LEU A 133 45.79 12.71 7.16
CA LEU A 133 45.08 11.49 6.79
C LEU A 133 44.35 11.59 5.44
N ALA A 134 44.79 12.43 4.51
CA ALA A 134 44.16 12.59 3.21
C ALA A 134 44.06 11.27 2.41
N SER A 135 45.10 10.44 2.45
CA SER A 135 45.14 9.11 1.82
C SER A 135 44.22 8.07 2.42
N HIS A 136 43.78 8.29 3.64
CA HIS A 136 42.92 7.37 4.41
C HIS A 136 41.42 7.79 4.39
N ALA A 137 41.05 8.74 3.54
CA ALA A 137 39.68 9.27 3.48
C ALA A 137 38.61 8.20 3.31
N ASN A 138 38.90 7.16 2.54
CA ASN A 138 38.00 6.06 2.24
C ASN A 138 38.12 4.83 3.17
N HIS A 139 39.09 4.84 4.11
CA HIS A 139 39.26 3.75 5.08
C HIS A 139 38.17 3.82 6.17
N ARG A 140 37.78 2.65 6.63
CA ARG A 140 36.85 2.50 7.77
C ARG A 140 37.62 2.50 9.08
N PRO A 141 36.96 2.75 10.24
CA PRO A 141 37.63 2.69 11.55
C PRO A 141 38.35 1.37 11.81
N SER A 142 37.83 0.25 11.37
CA SER A 142 38.50 -1.08 11.50
C SER A 142 39.82 -1.17 10.74
N GLU A 143 40.05 -0.32 9.74
CA GLU A 143 41.24 -0.28 8.90
C GLU A 143 42.28 0.76 9.37
N LEU A 144 41.96 1.49 10.46
CA LEU A 144 42.77 2.58 11.01
C LEU A 144 43.44 2.19 12.32
N SER A 145 44.69 2.62 12.53
CA SER A 145 45.33 2.53 13.84
C SER A 145 44.67 3.43 14.88
N GLY A 146 44.91 3.19 16.18
CA GLY A 146 44.35 4.01 17.25
C GLY A 146 44.65 5.51 17.10
N GLY A 147 45.89 5.87 16.76
CA GLY A 147 46.27 7.27 16.49
C GLY A 147 45.60 7.85 15.25
N GLN A 148 45.38 7.05 14.20
CA GLN A 148 44.63 7.49 13.01
C GLN A 148 43.14 7.70 13.34
N LYS A 149 42.53 6.79 14.13
CA LYS A 149 41.14 6.95 14.63
C LYS A 149 41.00 8.26 15.42
N GLN A 150 41.93 8.55 16.29
CA GLN A 150 41.93 9.78 17.08
C GLN A 150 42.02 11.03 16.20
N ARG A 151 42.89 11.04 15.18
CA ARG A 151 42.98 12.14 14.22
C ARG A 151 41.69 12.33 13.45
N VAL A 152 41.00 11.25 13.06
CA VAL A 152 39.66 11.35 12.43
C VAL A 152 38.63 11.94 13.42
N ALA A 153 38.66 11.54 14.70
CA ALA A 153 37.79 12.11 15.74
C ALA A 153 38.01 13.61 15.95
N ILE A 154 39.29 14.04 15.93
CA ILE A 154 39.64 15.47 15.97
C ILE A 154 39.15 16.19 14.71
N ALA A 155 39.37 15.66 13.52
CA ALA A 155 38.88 16.25 12.30
C ALA A 155 37.34 16.36 12.33
N ARG A 156 36.65 15.35 12.85
CA ARG A 156 35.18 15.36 13.06
C ARG A 156 34.76 16.48 14.02
N SER A 157 35.46 16.67 15.13
CA SER A 157 35.17 17.73 16.10
C SER A 157 35.29 19.13 15.51
N LEU A 158 36.15 19.33 14.50
CA LEU A 158 36.35 20.58 13.78
C LEU A 158 35.38 20.82 12.62
N ALA A 159 34.57 19.82 12.25
CA ALA A 159 33.78 19.83 11.02
C ALA A 159 32.83 21.04 10.91
N ASN A 160 32.15 21.41 11.99
CA ASN A 160 31.23 22.54 12.04
C ASN A 160 31.89 23.88 12.43
N ASP A 161 33.22 23.89 12.57
CA ASP A 161 33.98 25.05 13.02
C ASP A 161 33.45 25.59 14.38
N PRO A 162 33.47 24.76 15.44
CA PRO A 162 32.95 25.11 16.75
C PRO A 162 33.83 26.18 17.44
N ASP A 163 33.25 26.93 18.37
CA ASP A 163 34.02 27.88 19.22
C ASP A 163 34.65 27.18 20.42
N ILE A 164 34.13 26.02 20.82
CA ILE A 164 34.57 25.24 22.02
C ILE A 164 34.89 23.81 21.58
N ILE A 165 36.03 23.32 21.95
CA ILE A 165 36.47 21.92 21.81
C ILE A 165 36.57 21.31 23.19
N LEU A 166 35.86 20.22 23.40
CA LEU A 166 35.91 19.41 24.63
C LEU A 166 36.62 18.11 24.30
N ALA A 167 37.67 17.80 25.05
CA ALA A 167 38.47 16.60 24.83
C ALA A 167 38.54 15.77 26.13
N ASP A 168 38.01 14.58 26.10
CA ASP A 168 38.04 13.63 27.20
C ASP A 168 39.19 12.61 26.96
N GLU A 169 40.29 12.75 27.69
CA GLU A 169 41.51 11.91 27.60
C GLU A 169 42.01 11.68 26.15
N PRO A 170 42.28 12.71 25.36
CA PRO A 170 42.51 12.57 23.91
C PRO A 170 43.78 11.77 23.56
N THR A 171 44.65 11.49 24.51
CA THR A 171 45.90 10.74 24.32
C THR A 171 45.96 9.44 25.12
N GLY A 172 44.93 9.10 25.91
CA GLY A 172 44.93 7.99 26.87
C GLY A 172 45.16 6.61 26.23
N ALA A 173 44.74 6.40 25.02
CA ALA A 173 44.87 5.14 24.28
C ALA A 173 46.05 5.14 23.28
N LEU A 174 46.99 6.10 23.35
CA LEU A 174 48.04 6.32 22.35
C LEU A 174 49.44 6.17 22.94
N ASP A 175 50.39 5.79 22.08
CA ASP A 175 51.80 5.85 22.41
C ASP A 175 52.28 7.31 22.57
N LYS A 176 53.41 7.50 23.29
CA LYS A 176 53.92 8.84 23.60
C LYS A 176 54.20 9.74 22.40
N LYS A 177 54.68 9.15 21.27
CA LYS A 177 55.00 9.90 20.04
C LYS A 177 53.73 10.39 19.35
N THR A 178 52.76 9.49 19.21
CA THR A 178 51.46 9.81 18.63
C THR A 178 50.66 10.78 19.52
N GLY A 179 50.73 10.57 20.86
CA GLY A 179 50.13 11.48 21.85
C GLY A 179 50.66 12.92 21.70
N LYS A 180 51.98 13.10 21.54
CA LYS A 180 52.58 14.44 21.32
C LYS A 180 52.08 15.08 20.03
N GLN A 181 52.02 14.33 18.93
CA GLN A 181 51.49 14.83 17.65
C GLN A 181 49.99 15.27 17.75
N ILE A 182 49.20 14.57 18.56
CA ILE A 182 47.80 14.95 18.83
C ILE A 182 47.75 16.24 19.64
N MET A 183 48.60 16.38 20.64
CA MET A 183 48.66 17.60 21.45
C MET A 183 49.11 18.82 20.66
N ASP A 184 50.12 18.67 19.78
CA ASP A 184 50.60 19.72 18.85
C ASP A 184 49.44 20.18 17.94
N LEU A 185 48.65 19.23 17.40
CA LEU A 185 47.48 19.52 16.59
C LEU A 185 46.43 20.31 17.38
N LEU A 186 46.07 19.88 18.57
CA LEU A 186 45.13 20.58 19.45
C LEU A 186 45.61 21.99 19.81
N ALA A 187 46.90 22.14 20.18
CA ALA A 187 47.50 23.44 20.49
C ALA A 187 47.46 24.40 19.28
N SER A 188 47.65 23.90 18.05
CA SER A 188 47.53 24.72 16.84
C SER A 188 46.09 25.27 16.66
N VAL A 189 45.08 24.55 17.07
CA VAL A 189 43.66 24.91 16.95
C VAL A 189 43.23 25.85 18.10
N ALA A 190 43.92 25.83 19.25
CA ALA A 190 43.57 26.62 20.43
C ALA A 190 43.68 28.15 20.20
N LYS A 191 44.44 28.61 19.21
CA LYS A 191 44.66 30.04 18.95
C LYS A 191 43.38 30.87 18.81
N ASP A 192 42.34 30.25 18.21
CA ASP A 192 41.06 30.90 17.91
C ASP A 192 39.85 30.24 18.59
N LYS A 193 40.06 29.25 19.43
CA LYS A 193 39.01 28.44 20.08
C LYS A 193 39.29 28.23 21.55
N LEU A 194 38.25 27.98 22.33
CA LEU A 194 38.41 27.48 23.68
C LEU A 194 38.59 25.95 23.62
N ILE A 195 39.68 25.42 24.19
CA ILE A 195 39.87 23.98 24.39
C ILE A 195 39.81 23.68 25.90
N ILE A 196 38.94 22.74 26.26
CA ILE A 196 38.86 22.19 27.61
C ILE A 196 39.19 20.70 27.49
N MET A 197 40.34 20.30 28.01
CA MET A 197 40.85 18.94 27.97
C MET A 197 40.81 18.35 29.41
N VAL A 198 40.25 17.16 29.50
CA VAL A 198 40.35 16.33 30.73
C VAL A 198 41.45 15.33 30.49
N THR A 199 42.38 15.23 31.47
CA THR A 199 43.48 14.27 31.41
C THR A 199 43.95 13.88 32.82
N HIS A 200 44.51 12.69 32.93
CA HIS A 200 45.27 12.27 34.12
C HIS A 200 46.76 12.47 33.93
N ASN A 201 47.21 12.84 32.74
CA ASN A 201 48.63 13.11 32.42
C ASN A 201 48.98 14.57 32.69
N TYR A 202 49.58 14.79 33.89
CA TYR A 202 49.93 16.13 34.35
C TYR A 202 51.05 16.77 33.48
N VAL A 203 51.99 15.98 33.00
CA VAL A 203 53.12 16.45 32.18
C VAL A 203 52.65 17.06 30.87
N LEU A 204 51.72 16.39 30.18
CA LEU A 204 51.13 16.94 28.95
C LEU A 204 50.24 18.16 29.25
N ALA A 205 49.54 18.17 30.38
CA ALA A 205 48.76 19.34 30.77
C ALA A 205 49.62 20.56 30.96
N GLU A 206 50.78 20.42 31.64
CA GLU A 206 51.72 21.51 31.91
C GLU A 206 52.42 22.01 30.64
N GLU A 207 52.82 21.12 29.73
CA GLU A 207 53.51 21.46 28.47
C GLU A 207 52.61 22.29 27.54
N TYR A 208 51.31 21.90 27.39
CA TYR A 208 50.42 22.42 26.33
C TYR A 208 49.41 23.45 26.80
N SER A 209 49.00 23.45 28.07
CA SER A 209 47.91 24.30 28.56
C SER A 209 48.34 25.73 28.85
N SER A 210 47.39 26.64 28.71
CA SER A 210 47.49 28.01 29.22
C SER A 210 47.04 28.12 30.69
N ARG A 211 46.24 27.12 31.16
CA ARG A 211 45.63 27.11 32.48
C ARG A 211 45.36 25.68 32.92
N ILE A 212 45.66 25.34 34.19
CA ILE A 212 45.40 24.05 34.78
C ILE A 212 44.42 24.19 35.93
N ILE A 213 43.39 23.38 35.92
CA ILE A 213 42.40 23.24 36.98
C ILE A 213 42.55 21.87 37.60
N ARG A 214 42.84 21.83 38.88
CA ARG A 214 42.86 20.59 39.63
C ARG A 214 41.51 20.32 40.27
N MET A 215 41.01 19.12 40.05
CA MET A 215 39.77 18.64 40.67
C MET A 215 40.01 17.49 41.61
N LYS A 216 39.36 17.50 42.78
CA LYS A 216 39.35 16.44 43.76
C LYS A 216 37.95 16.35 44.39
N ASP A 217 37.42 15.15 44.54
CA ASP A 217 36.15 14.84 45.22
C ASP A 217 34.99 15.73 44.77
N GLY A 218 34.91 16.02 43.47
CA GLY A 218 33.84 16.81 42.87
C GLY A 218 33.97 18.34 43.04
N GLN A 219 35.12 18.83 43.57
CA GLN A 219 35.40 20.26 43.80
C GLN A 219 36.65 20.70 43.05
N ILE A 220 36.80 22.01 42.87
CA ILE A 220 38.02 22.61 42.33
C ILE A 220 38.97 22.84 43.48
N GLU A 221 40.13 22.16 43.47
CA GLU A 221 41.18 22.29 44.46
C GLU A 221 42.08 23.50 44.15
N SER A 222 42.45 23.68 42.90
CA SER A 222 43.25 24.82 42.45
C SER A 222 42.94 25.20 41.00
N ASP A 223 43.18 26.44 40.69
CA ASP A 223 43.01 27.02 39.35
C ASP A 223 44.23 27.91 39.04
N THR A 224 45.15 27.44 38.23
CA THR A 224 46.47 28.01 38.06
C THR A 224 46.66 28.44 36.59
N PRO A 225 46.75 29.73 36.29
CA PRO A 225 47.15 30.23 34.99
C PRO A 225 48.65 29.97 34.76
N LEU A 226 49.00 29.41 33.59
CA LEU A 226 50.39 29.12 33.19
C LEU A 226 50.95 30.13 32.19
N LYS A 227 50.05 30.63 31.30
CA LYS A 227 50.42 31.56 30.24
C LYS A 227 49.36 32.66 30.11
N GLU A 228 49.82 33.91 29.91
CA GLU A 228 48.89 35.00 29.60
C GLU A 228 48.23 34.79 28.24
N VAL A 229 46.92 34.76 28.22
CA VAL A 229 46.13 34.69 26.99
C VAL A 229 45.53 36.07 26.70
N LYS A 230 45.77 36.62 25.51
CA LYS A 230 45.12 37.84 25.09
C LYS A 230 43.64 37.60 24.92
N ILE A 231 42.85 37.94 25.93
CA ILE A 231 41.39 37.78 25.92
C ILE A 231 40.80 38.80 24.95
N ASN A 232 40.36 38.36 23.77
CA ASN A 232 39.63 39.21 22.85
C ASN A 232 38.24 39.45 23.45
N LYS A 233 37.93 40.73 23.76
CA LYS A 233 36.65 41.15 24.37
C LYS A 233 35.48 41.21 23.40
N ASP A 234 35.63 40.64 22.19
CA ASP A 234 34.51 40.60 21.23
C ASP A 234 33.35 39.80 21.79
N LYS A 235 32.16 40.39 21.74
CA LYS A 235 30.93 39.72 22.13
C LYS A 235 30.78 38.43 21.31
N SER A 236 30.97 37.29 21.94
CA SER A 236 30.80 36.00 21.32
C SER A 236 29.36 35.78 20.90
N ASN A 237 29.03 36.15 19.66
CA ASN A 237 27.75 35.77 19.07
C ASN A 237 27.78 34.29 18.76
N LEU A 238 27.10 33.48 19.56
CA LEU A 238 26.91 32.04 19.31
C LEU A 238 26.38 31.82 17.88
N LYS A 239 27.02 30.93 17.15
CA LYS A 239 26.61 30.58 15.77
C LYS A 239 25.21 29.98 15.78
N LYS A 240 24.32 30.49 14.92
CA LYS A 240 22.91 30.05 14.83
C LYS A 240 22.61 29.47 13.44
N ARG A 241 23.02 28.24 13.18
CA ARG A 241 22.62 27.51 11.97
C ARG A 241 21.41 26.61 12.27
N ASN A 242 20.26 26.92 11.69
CA ASN A 242 18.98 26.24 12.00
C ASN A 242 18.61 25.10 11.02
N LYS A 243 19.41 24.86 9.97
CA LYS A 243 19.12 23.80 9.00
C LYS A 243 19.16 22.41 9.66
N SER A 244 18.43 21.45 9.14
CA SER A 244 18.42 20.05 9.59
C SER A 244 18.76 19.12 8.41
N MET A 245 19.05 17.87 8.69
CA MET A 245 19.29 16.84 7.68
C MET A 245 18.07 16.71 6.77
N SER A 246 18.29 16.65 5.44
CA SER A 246 17.25 16.42 4.44
C SER A 246 16.72 14.99 4.55
N PHE A 247 15.44 14.78 4.20
CA PHE A 247 14.86 13.43 4.11
C PHE A 247 15.60 12.56 3.10
N TYR A 248 15.98 13.11 1.96
CA TYR A 248 16.78 12.39 0.95
C TYR A 248 18.12 11.86 1.52
N GLU A 249 18.82 12.68 2.31
CA GLU A 249 20.07 12.25 2.94
C GLU A 249 19.84 11.16 4.00
N SER A 250 18.74 11.24 4.75
CA SER A 250 18.35 10.19 5.68
C SER A 250 18.07 8.87 4.95
N PHE A 251 17.35 8.93 3.83
CA PHE A 251 17.02 7.79 2.99
C PHE A 251 18.29 7.13 2.42
N LYS A 252 19.22 7.94 1.89
CA LYS A 252 20.50 7.46 1.37
C LYS A 252 21.36 6.79 2.45
N LEU A 253 21.39 7.37 3.66
CA LEU A 253 22.09 6.80 4.80
C LEU A 253 21.47 5.47 5.22
N SER A 254 20.13 5.39 5.27
CA SER A 254 19.38 4.17 5.59
C SER A 254 19.63 3.07 4.57
N LEU A 255 19.58 3.37 3.27
CA LEU A 255 19.87 2.41 2.20
C LEU A 255 21.27 1.78 2.35
N ARG A 256 22.25 2.61 2.70
CA ARG A 256 23.62 2.14 2.94
C ARG A 256 23.74 1.29 4.20
N ASN A 257 23.04 1.65 5.25
CA ASN A 257 23.01 0.87 6.50
C ASN A 257 22.38 -0.50 6.26
N MET A 258 21.29 -0.54 5.48
CA MET A 258 20.61 -1.78 5.11
C MET A 258 21.51 -2.74 4.33
N SER A 259 22.30 -2.24 3.39
CA SER A 259 23.17 -3.10 2.55
C SER A 259 24.15 -3.97 3.32
N LYS A 260 24.39 -3.69 4.61
CA LYS A 260 25.32 -4.44 5.48
C LYS A 260 24.66 -5.56 6.29
N LYS A 261 23.34 -5.52 6.49
CA LYS A 261 22.58 -6.51 7.26
C LYS A 261 21.63 -7.30 6.37
N LYS A 262 22.16 -7.82 5.24
CA LYS A 262 21.38 -8.46 4.16
C LYS A 262 20.46 -9.59 4.66
N GLY A 263 20.93 -10.46 5.57
CA GLY A 263 20.13 -11.58 6.05
C GLY A 263 18.89 -11.16 6.83
N ARG A 264 19.02 -10.17 7.73
CA ARG A 264 17.89 -9.65 8.50
C ARG A 264 16.85 -8.96 7.60
N ILE A 265 17.34 -8.18 6.65
CA ILE A 265 16.47 -7.49 5.68
C ILE A 265 15.75 -8.49 4.80
N ALA A 266 16.43 -9.53 4.33
CA ALA A 266 15.82 -10.60 3.55
C ALA A 266 14.65 -11.26 4.30
N ILE A 267 14.84 -11.62 5.57
CA ILE A 267 13.79 -12.24 6.40
C ILE A 267 12.59 -11.29 6.58
N THR A 268 12.85 -10.01 6.90
CA THR A 268 11.75 -9.03 7.07
C THR A 268 11.04 -8.74 5.76
N THR A 269 11.76 -8.65 4.66
CA THR A 269 11.20 -8.44 3.31
C THR A 269 10.36 -9.64 2.89
N LEU A 270 10.82 -10.87 3.16
CA LEU A 270 10.06 -12.09 2.91
C LEU A 270 8.80 -12.17 3.77
N ALA A 271 8.89 -11.85 5.06
CA ALA A 271 7.71 -11.81 5.93
C ALA A 271 6.68 -10.75 5.47
N GLY A 272 7.16 -9.60 5.02
CA GLY A 272 6.31 -8.52 4.51
C GLY A 272 5.70 -8.80 3.15
N CYS A 273 6.38 -9.52 2.28
CA CYS A 273 5.91 -9.77 0.92
C CYS A 273 4.69 -10.69 0.87
N ILE A 274 4.49 -11.59 1.84
CA ILE A 274 3.37 -12.54 1.88
C ILE A 274 2.03 -11.81 1.90
N GLY A 275 1.89 -10.81 2.78
CA GLY A 275 0.65 -10.03 2.87
C GLY A 275 0.36 -9.22 1.60
N ILE A 276 1.40 -8.62 1.00
CA ILE A 276 1.24 -7.85 -0.23
C ILE A 276 1.00 -8.75 -1.43
N ALA A 277 1.66 -9.90 -1.51
CA ALA A 277 1.44 -10.90 -2.55
C ALA A 277 0.00 -11.43 -2.51
N GLY A 278 -0.52 -11.76 -1.32
CA GLY A 278 -1.91 -12.17 -1.15
C GLY A 278 -2.89 -11.10 -1.61
N PHE A 279 -2.66 -9.84 -1.25
CA PHE A 279 -3.51 -8.72 -1.67
C PHE A 279 -3.47 -8.51 -3.19
N ALA A 280 -2.29 -8.57 -3.79
CA ALA A 280 -2.12 -8.48 -5.24
C ALA A 280 -2.82 -9.63 -5.97
N LEU A 281 -2.68 -10.87 -5.49
CA LEU A 281 -3.35 -12.05 -6.05
C LEU A 281 -4.88 -11.91 -6.03
N ILE A 282 -5.47 -11.45 -4.93
CA ILE A 282 -6.93 -11.27 -4.85
C ILE A 282 -7.41 -10.21 -5.84
N MET A 283 -6.72 -9.08 -5.92
CA MET A 283 -7.09 -8.05 -6.89
C MET A 283 -6.94 -8.57 -8.32
N GLY A 284 -5.86 -9.29 -8.62
CA GLY A 284 -5.63 -9.87 -9.94
C GLY A 284 -6.66 -10.93 -10.31
N LEU A 285 -6.94 -11.89 -9.42
CA LEU A 285 -7.92 -12.95 -9.63
C LEU A 285 -9.35 -12.40 -9.77
N GLY A 286 -9.72 -11.40 -8.92
CA GLY A 286 -11.05 -10.81 -9.00
C GLY A 286 -11.27 -10.03 -10.30
N ASN A 287 -10.29 -9.26 -10.75
CA ASN A 287 -10.36 -8.56 -12.04
C ASN A 287 -10.38 -9.57 -13.20
N GLY A 288 -9.53 -10.61 -13.15
CA GLY A 288 -9.51 -11.66 -14.16
C GLY A 288 -10.85 -12.41 -14.27
N ALA A 289 -11.46 -12.75 -13.12
CA ALA A 289 -12.76 -13.40 -13.07
C ALA A 289 -13.88 -12.52 -13.68
N ASN A 290 -13.89 -11.23 -13.36
CA ASN A 290 -14.85 -10.29 -13.95
C ASN A 290 -14.69 -10.18 -15.48
N ILE A 291 -13.46 -10.06 -15.97
CA ILE A 291 -13.18 -10.02 -17.42
C ILE A 291 -13.61 -11.33 -18.10
N TYR A 292 -13.36 -12.46 -17.46
CA TYR A 292 -13.78 -13.77 -17.98
C TYR A 292 -15.30 -13.87 -18.07
N ILE A 293 -16.00 -13.49 -17.00
CA ILE A 293 -17.47 -13.48 -16.97
C ILE A 293 -18.00 -12.57 -18.07
N ASP A 294 -17.48 -11.35 -18.22
CA ASP A 294 -17.90 -10.44 -19.28
C ASP A 294 -17.68 -11.05 -20.67
N LYS A 295 -16.52 -11.68 -20.89
CA LYS A 295 -16.21 -12.31 -22.18
C LYS A 295 -17.10 -13.53 -22.47
N GLN A 296 -17.44 -14.33 -21.47
CA GLN A 296 -18.32 -15.47 -21.64
C GLN A 296 -19.77 -15.01 -21.86
N LEU A 297 -20.26 -14.10 -21.02
CA LEU A 297 -21.62 -13.57 -21.18
C LEU A 297 -21.83 -12.90 -22.52
N ASN A 298 -20.83 -12.17 -23.03
CA ASN A 298 -20.90 -11.56 -24.37
C ASN A 298 -20.87 -12.58 -25.53
N LYS A 299 -20.36 -13.80 -25.28
CA LYS A 299 -20.42 -14.86 -26.30
C LYS A 299 -21.77 -15.54 -26.40
N PHE A 300 -22.51 -15.65 -25.31
CA PHE A 300 -23.70 -16.49 -25.19
C PHE A 300 -25.02 -15.71 -25.10
N ALA A 301 -24.95 -14.42 -24.83
CA ALA A 301 -26.12 -13.55 -24.81
C ALA A 301 -25.73 -12.18 -25.36
N ASN A 302 -26.57 -11.63 -26.24
CA ASN A 302 -26.32 -10.28 -26.73
C ASN A 302 -26.45 -9.30 -25.56
N ALA A 303 -25.28 -8.85 -25.02
CA ALA A 303 -25.24 -7.97 -23.88
C ALA A 303 -25.95 -6.63 -24.09
N ASN A 304 -26.24 -6.30 -25.33
CA ASN A 304 -26.94 -5.08 -25.75
C ASN A 304 -28.45 -5.19 -25.66
N ILE A 305 -29.00 -6.38 -25.31
CA ILE A 305 -30.45 -6.56 -25.22
C ILE A 305 -30.93 -6.33 -23.78
N LEU A 306 -31.89 -5.42 -23.65
CA LEU A 306 -32.64 -5.17 -22.43
C LEU A 306 -34.06 -5.70 -22.60
N VAL A 307 -34.45 -6.66 -21.77
CA VAL A 307 -35.80 -7.22 -21.78
C VAL A 307 -36.65 -6.41 -20.80
N VAL A 308 -37.78 -5.94 -21.26
CA VAL A 308 -38.78 -5.18 -20.49
C VAL A 308 -40.07 -5.94 -20.40
N LYS A 309 -40.46 -6.31 -19.19
CA LYS A 309 -41.75 -6.96 -18.90
C LYS A 309 -42.57 -6.10 -17.98
N LYS A 310 -43.89 -6.11 -18.12
CA LYS A 310 -44.78 -5.41 -17.21
C LYS A 310 -45.07 -6.31 -16.00
N ASN A 311 -44.78 -5.80 -14.81
CA ASN A 311 -45.11 -6.46 -13.55
C ASN A 311 -46.43 -5.89 -13.03
N VAL A 312 -47.53 -6.59 -13.30
CA VAL A 312 -48.85 -6.18 -12.82
C VAL A 312 -49.40 -7.21 -11.83
N LYS A 313 -49.70 -6.75 -10.63
CA LYS A 313 -50.50 -7.54 -9.70
C LYS A 313 -51.95 -7.36 -10.03
N VAL A 314 -52.50 -8.25 -10.81
CA VAL A 314 -53.96 -8.33 -10.98
C VAL A 314 -54.49 -9.28 -9.85
N LYS A 315 -55.39 -8.76 -9.04
CA LYS A 315 -56.20 -9.58 -8.15
C LYS A 315 -57.21 -10.31 -9.04
N SER A 316 -56.86 -11.47 -9.53
CA SER A 316 -57.84 -12.39 -10.12
C SER A 316 -58.20 -13.45 -9.07
N GLU A 317 -59.48 -13.75 -8.94
CA GLU A 317 -59.96 -14.86 -8.14
C GLU A 317 -59.73 -16.22 -8.82
N THR A 318 -59.23 -16.26 -10.05
CA THR A 318 -59.21 -17.50 -10.86
C THR A 318 -57.96 -17.74 -11.71
N GLY A 319 -56.78 -17.07 -11.47
CA GLY A 319 -55.58 -17.47 -12.19
C GLY A 319 -54.78 -16.33 -12.85
N GLN A 320 -53.70 -16.66 -13.48
CA GLN A 320 -52.74 -15.74 -14.05
C GLN A 320 -53.31 -14.86 -15.16
N ASP A 321 -53.43 -13.56 -14.92
CA ASP A 321 -53.77 -12.60 -15.94
C ASP A 321 -52.55 -12.18 -16.73
N PHE A 322 -52.56 -12.42 -18.04
CA PHE A 322 -51.54 -11.91 -18.95
C PHE A 322 -51.79 -10.44 -19.24
N VAL A 323 -50.84 -9.59 -19.00
CA VAL A 323 -50.92 -8.16 -19.23
C VAL A 323 -50.23 -7.78 -20.53
N THR A 324 -50.90 -6.99 -21.34
CA THR A 324 -50.41 -6.55 -22.65
C THR A 324 -49.71 -5.20 -22.59
N VAL A 325 -48.62 -5.04 -23.34
CA VAL A 325 -47.76 -3.86 -23.33
C VAL A 325 -47.87 -3.00 -24.61
N ASP A 326 -48.76 -3.34 -25.54
CA ASP A 326 -48.84 -2.68 -26.86
C ASP A 326 -49.06 -1.15 -26.79
N SER A 327 -49.80 -0.66 -25.79
CA SER A 327 -50.05 0.78 -25.63
C SER A 327 -48.86 1.53 -25.03
N ASP A 328 -48.04 0.81 -24.29
CA ASP A 328 -46.96 1.40 -23.48
C ASP A 328 -45.66 1.50 -24.30
N ILE A 329 -45.44 0.60 -25.26
CA ILE A 329 -44.27 0.61 -26.16
C ILE A 329 -44.15 1.96 -26.89
N LYS A 330 -45.26 2.56 -27.35
CA LYS A 330 -45.22 3.87 -28.02
C LYS A 330 -44.78 5.00 -27.09
N ASN A 331 -45.19 4.95 -25.83
CA ASN A 331 -44.84 5.94 -24.84
C ASN A 331 -43.35 5.83 -24.45
N TYR A 332 -42.85 4.60 -24.30
CA TYR A 332 -41.45 4.34 -24.01
C TYR A 332 -40.52 4.66 -25.18
N LYS A 333 -40.90 4.35 -26.43
CA LYS A 333 -40.16 4.78 -27.63
C LYS A 333 -39.97 6.29 -27.67
N LYS A 334 -40.95 7.05 -27.21
CA LYS A 334 -40.90 8.51 -27.18
C LYS A 334 -40.02 9.04 -26.04
N ALA A 335 -40.07 8.41 -24.86
CA ALA A 335 -39.25 8.77 -23.71
C ALA A 335 -37.75 8.43 -23.90
N LEU A 336 -37.47 7.32 -24.58
CA LEU A 336 -36.12 6.77 -24.78
C LEU A 336 -35.49 7.16 -26.14
N SER A 337 -36.15 7.97 -26.96
CA SER A 337 -35.72 8.32 -28.32
C SER A 337 -34.36 8.98 -28.45
N ASN A 338 -33.68 9.34 -27.34
CA ASN A 338 -32.37 9.99 -27.32
C ASN A 338 -31.25 9.15 -26.66
N GLU A 339 -31.47 7.88 -26.29
CA GLU A 339 -30.59 7.16 -25.39
C GLU A 339 -29.84 5.97 -26.04
N GLY A 340 -29.42 6.06 -27.30
CA GLY A 340 -28.61 5.02 -27.97
C GLY A 340 -29.37 3.71 -28.23
N ILE A 341 -30.69 3.78 -28.44
CA ILE A 341 -31.51 2.64 -28.77
C ILE A 341 -31.48 2.41 -30.28
N VAL A 342 -31.03 1.23 -30.69
CA VAL A 342 -30.97 0.81 -32.08
C VAL A 342 -32.35 0.34 -32.55
N SER A 343 -32.99 -0.53 -31.78
CA SER A 343 -34.31 -1.06 -32.10
C SER A 343 -35.08 -1.46 -30.84
N SER A 344 -36.40 -1.60 -30.97
CA SER A 344 -37.25 -2.17 -29.92
C SER A 344 -38.26 -3.11 -30.52
N ARG A 345 -38.55 -4.24 -29.88
CA ARG A 345 -39.35 -5.33 -30.40
C ARG A 345 -40.29 -5.88 -29.35
N ALA A 346 -41.45 -6.31 -29.79
CA ALA A 346 -42.41 -6.99 -28.96
C ALA A 346 -42.15 -8.51 -28.93
N PHE A 347 -42.43 -9.18 -27.84
CA PHE A 347 -42.43 -10.65 -27.75
C PHE A 347 -43.64 -11.15 -27.00
N ILE A 348 -44.01 -12.43 -27.26
CA ILE A 348 -45.06 -13.14 -26.55
C ILE A 348 -44.42 -14.19 -25.64
N ASP A 349 -44.72 -14.14 -24.36
CA ASP A 349 -44.24 -15.13 -23.37
C ASP A 349 -45.19 -16.34 -23.36
N LEU A 350 -44.71 -17.46 -23.84
CA LEU A 350 -45.42 -18.74 -23.91
C LEU A 350 -45.08 -19.68 -22.75
N SER A 351 -44.69 -19.18 -21.57
CA SER A 351 -44.29 -19.99 -20.44
C SER A 351 -45.31 -21.04 -20.00
N GLY A 352 -46.58 -20.88 -20.36
CA GLY A 352 -47.65 -21.88 -20.16
C GLY A 352 -47.84 -22.89 -21.28
N ALA A 353 -47.19 -22.71 -22.45
CA ALA A 353 -47.31 -23.63 -23.57
C ALA A 353 -46.50 -24.91 -23.31
N LYS A 354 -47.04 -26.04 -23.76
CA LYS A 354 -46.35 -27.36 -23.70
C LYS A 354 -46.00 -27.83 -25.10
N ALA A 355 -44.84 -28.41 -25.23
CA ALA A 355 -44.45 -29.09 -26.45
C ALA A 355 -44.92 -30.55 -26.41
N LEU A 356 -45.59 -30.97 -27.46
CA LEU A 356 -45.97 -32.36 -27.69
C LEU A 356 -45.06 -32.95 -28.75
N VAL A 357 -44.44 -34.07 -28.46
CA VAL A 357 -43.69 -34.84 -29.41
C VAL A 357 -44.26 -36.25 -29.42
N ASN A 358 -44.75 -36.71 -30.56
CA ASN A 358 -45.45 -38.00 -30.65
C ASN A 358 -46.61 -38.18 -29.66
N ASN A 359 -47.37 -37.11 -29.39
CA ASN A 359 -48.45 -37.05 -28.42
C ASN A 359 -48.00 -37.20 -26.91
N GLU A 360 -46.71 -37.17 -26.66
CA GLU A 360 -46.21 -37.14 -25.28
C GLU A 360 -45.81 -35.68 -24.89
N ILE A 361 -46.19 -35.24 -23.67
CA ILE A 361 -45.81 -33.91 -23.16
C ILE A 361 -44.31 -33.91 -22.88
N SER A 362 -43.60 -33.01 -23.54
CA SER A 362 -42.15 -32.81 -23.30
C SER A 362 -41.89 -31.62 -22.39
N GLU A 363 -40.70 -31.60 -21.79
CA GLU A 363 -40.20 -30.50 -20.93
C GLU A 363 -39.61 -29.33 -21.75
N LEU A 364 -40.02 -29.19 -23.01
CA LEU A 364 -39.58 -28.11 -23.86
C LEU A 364 -40.28 -26.80 -23.51
N SER A 365 -39.50 -25.72 -23.39
CA SER A 365 -40.02 -24.36 -23.09
C SER A 365 -40.07 -23.52 -24.37
N PHE A 366 -41.24 -22.98 -24.70
CA PHE A 366 -41.42 -22.11 -25.84
C PHE A 366 -41.08 -20.65 -25.52
N ASN A 367 -40.28 -20.04 -26.40
CA ASN A 367 -39.96 -18.61 -26.36
C ASN A 367 -40.23 -18.04 -27.78
N SER A 368 -40.84 -16.87 -27.87
CA SER A 368 -40.97 -16.21 -29.17
C SER A 368 -39.64 -15.51 -29.53
N LEU A 369 -39.25 -15.63 -30.79
CA LEU A 369 -38.25 -14.76 -31.38
C LEU A 369 -38.90 -13.47 -31.76
N SER A 370 -38.34 -12.35 -31.37
CA SER A 370 -38.65 -11.05 -31.90
C SER A 370 -37.88 -10.82 -33.20
N ASP A 371 -38.39 -9.90 -34.02
CA ASP A 371 -37.97 -9.53 -35.36
C ASP A 371 -36.46 -9.47 -35.71
N GLU A 372 -36.12 -9.36 -36.99
CA GLU A 372 -34.84 -9.50 -37.73
C GLU A 372 -33.49 -9.21 -36.99
N SER A 373 -33.43 -8.31 -36.04
CA SER A 373 -32.16 -7.97 -35.41
C SER A 373 -31.79 -8.85 -34.19
N ALA A 374 -32.69 -9.71 -33.64
CA ALA A 374 -32.29 -10.84 -32.78
C ALA A 374 -31.61 -11.90 -33.63
N LEU A 375 -31.89 -11.88 -34.88
CA LEU A 375 -31.38 -12.78 -35.88
C LEU A 375 -29.89 -12.55 -36.18
N ASP A 376 -29.39 -11.30 -36.13
CA ASP A 376 -27.97 -11.03 -36.36
C ASP A 376 -27.05 -11.69 -35.32
N PHE A 377 -27.50 -11.77 -34.09
CA PHE A 377 -26.75 -12.52 -33.05
C PHE A 377 -26.91 -14.04 -33.20
N LEU A 378 -28.08 -14.47 -33.60
CA LEU A 378 -28.38 -15.89 -33.82
C LEU A 378 -27.66 -16.41 -35.05
N THR A 379 -27.55 -15.64 -36.13
CA THR A 379 -26.92 -16.08 -37.40
C THR A 379 -25.47 -16.53 -37.25
N GLU A 380 -24.70 -15.93 -36.34
CA GLU A 380 -23.34 -16.35 -36.07
C GLU A 380 -23.23 -17.66 -35.23
N ASN A 381 -24.34 -18.08 -34.59
CA ASN A 381 -24.37 -19.18 -33.65
C ASN A 381 -25.43 -20.25 -33.97
N ILE A 382 -25.97 -20.29 -35.19
CA ILE A 382 -26.94 -21.27 -35.61
C ILE A 382 -26.29 -22.34 -36.51
N ASN A 383 -26.66 -23.59 -36.27
CA ASN A 383 -26.52 -24.68 -37.23
C ASN A 383 -27.87 -24.92 -37.89
N GLY A 384 -28.04 -24.56 -39.15
CA GLY A 384 -29.29 -24.62 -39.90
C GLY A 384 -29.78 -23.24 -40.34
N ASP A 385 -31.07 -23.13 -40.66
CA ASP A 385 -31.72 -21.92 -41.21
C ASP A 385 -32.55 -21.20 -40.12
N LEU A 386 -32.82 -19.92 -40.35
CA LEU A 386 -33.73 -19.14 -39.54
C LEU A 386 -35.15 -19.61 -39.67
N PRO A 387 -36.01 -19.59 -38.64
CA PRO A 387 -37.33 -20.16 -38.67
C PRO A 387 -38.29 -19.27 -39.46
N GLU A 388 -38.98 -19.86 -40.45
CA GLU A 388 -40.14 -19.29 -41.08
C GLU A 388 -41.40 -19.45 -40.21
N ALA A 389 -42.57 -19.07 -40.75
CA ALA A 389 -43.83 -19.01 -39.97
C ALA A 389 -44.23 -20.34 -39.30
N ASP A 390 -43.86 -21.49 -39.88
CA ASP A 390 -44.17 -22.83 -39.36
C ASP A 390 -42.94 -23.60 -38.90
N GLU A 391 -41.90 -22.85 -38.58
CA GLU A 391 -40.60 -23.41 -38.15
C GLU A 391 -40.16 -22.88 -36.80
N VAL A 392 -39.26 -23.63 -36.17
CA VAL A 392 -38.66 -23.29 -34.87
C VAL A 392 -37.18 -23.54 -34.83
N LEU A 393 -36.47 -22.70 -34.08
CA LEU A 393 -35.12 -23.02 -33.63
C LEU A 393 -35.17 -23.70 -32.26
N ILE A 394 -34.23 -24.60 -31.99
CA ILE A 394 -34.12 -25.26 -30.71
C ILE A 394 -32.67 -25.10 -30.19
N ASN A 395 -32.49 -25.07 -28.87
CA ASN A 395 -31.14 -25.12 -28.30
C ASN A 395 -30.61 -26.55 -28.24
N GLN A 396 -29.31 -26.70 -27.93
CA GLN A 396 -28.67 -28.03 -27.88
C GLN A 396 -29.31 -28.97 -26.86
N ALA A 397 -29.80 -28.47 -25.71
CA ALA A 397 -30.49 -29.28 -24.70
C ALA A 397 -31.86 -29.76 -25.20
N ALA A 398 -32.60 -28.91 -25.90
CA ALA A 398 -33.86 -29.27 -26.53
C ALA A 398 -33.64 -30.27 -27.68
N ALA A 399 -32.59 -30.13 -28.49
CA ALA A 399 -32.23 -31.07 -29.54
C ALA A 399 -31.98 -32.50 -28.98
N ARG A 400 -31.19 -32.60 -27.93
CA ARG A 400 -30.93 -33.90 -27.22
C ARG A 400 -32.22 -34.53 -26.68
N GLU A 401 -33.10 -33.71 -26.09
CA GLU A 401 -34.38 -34.20 -25.56
C GLU A 401 -35.32 -34.65 -26.68
N LEU A 402 -35.39 -33.89 -27.77
CA LEU A 402 -36.18 -34.25 -28.95
C LEU A 402 -35.73 -35.57 -29.56
N LEU A 403 -34.41 -35.76 -29.78
CA LEU A 403 -33.85 -37.01 -30.30
C LEU A 403 -34.12 -38.20 -29.37
N LYS A 404 -34.03 -37.99 -28.06
CA LYS A 404 -34.36 -39.01 -27.05
C LYS A 404 -35.82 -39.42 -27.11
N ILE A 405 -36.79 -38.49 -27.21
CA ILE A 405 -38.23 -38.79 -27.31
C ILE A 405 -38.52 -39.51 -28.62
N LEU A 406 -37.87 -39.08 -29.70
CA LEU A 406 -38.00 -39.74 -31.01
C LEU A 406 -37.28 -41.09 -31.10
N LYS A 407 -36.56 -41.52 -30.09
CA LYS A 407 -35.77 -42.74 -30.01
C LYS A 407 -34.73 -42.82 -31.15
N ILE A 408 -34.17 -41.69 -31.51
CA ILE A 408 -33.09 -41.60 -32.52
C ILE A 408 -31.76 -41.69 -31.73
N ASP A 409 -31.01 -42.77 -31.97
CA ASP A 409 -29.70 -42.97 -31.35
C ASP A 409 -28.64 -42.21 -32.17
N SER A 410 -28.42 -40.97 -31.83
CA SER A 410 -27.45 -40.11 -32.48
C SER A 410 -26.69 -39.25 -31.47
N GLU A 411 -25.38 -39.20 -31.61
CA GLU A 411 -24.50 -38.33 -30.82
C GLU A 411 -24.49 -36.89 -31.39
N LYS A 412 -25.07 -36.68 -32.57
CA LYS A 412 -25.10 -35.38 -33.25
C LYS A 412 -26.43 -34.68 -33.04
N ASN A 413 -26.41 -33.52 -32.38
CA ASN A 413 -27.60 -32.68 -32.18
C ASN A 413 -28.24 -32.25 -33.52
N GLU A 414 -27.44 -32.14 -34.57
CA GLU A 414 -27.86 -31.72 -35.92
C GLU A 414 -28.94 -32.62 -36.55
N ASP A 415 -29.02 -33.88 -36.13
CA ASP A 415 -30.03 -34.84 -36.60
C ASP A 415 -31.48 -34.47 -36.10
N ALA A 416 -31.58 -33.49 -35.23
CA ALA A 416 -32.87 -32.89 -34.82
C ALA A 416 -33.44 -31.91 -35.86
N ILE A 417 -32.63 -31.42 -36.81
CA ILE A 417 -33.10 -30.51 -37.87
C ILE A 417 -34.03 -31.30 -38.83
N GLY A 418 -35.13 -30.66 -39.22
CA GLY A 418 -36.16 -31.26 -40.03
C GLY A 418 -37.13 -32.18 -39.26
N LYS A 419 -36.97 -32.37 -37.94
CA LYS A 419 -37.93 -33.08 -37.10
C LYS A 419 -39.12 -32.17 -36.73
N LYS A 420 -40.26 -32.82 -36.44
CA LYS A 420 -41.49 -32.11 -36.10
C LYS A 420 -41.76 -32.09 -34.60
N ILE A 421 -42.21 -30.93 -34.15
CA ILE A 421 -42.63 -30.68 -32.77
C ILE A 421 -44.03 -30.04 -32.84
N SER A 422 -44.96 -30.46 -31.99
CA SER A 422 -46.27 -29.79 -31.88
C SER A 422 -46.26 -28.90 -30.62
N ILE A 423 -46.67 -27.64 -30.83
CA ILE A 423 -46.95 -26.74 -29.70
C ILE A 423 -48.42 -26.94 -29.28
N ALA A 424 -48.64 -27.12 -27.99
CA ALA A 424 -49.95 -27.16 -27.39
C ALA A 424 -50.12 -26.02 -26.39
N ILE A 425 -51.06 -25.14 -26.62
CA ILE A 425 -51.42 -24.06 -25.72
C ILE A 425 -52.79 -24.41 -25.12
N ALA A 426 -52.85 -24.65 -23.82
CA ALA A 426 -54.09 -24.86 -23.11
C ALA A 426 -54.54 -23.55 -22.47
N THR A 427 -55.79 -23.20 -22.69
CA THR A 427 -56.43 -22.03 -22.06
C THR A 427 -57.84 -22.39 -21.64
N THR A 428 -58.48 -21.54 -20.84
CA THR A 428 -59.86 -21.72 -20.42
C THR A 428 -60.75 -20.70 -21.14
N ASN A 429 -61.95 -21.17 -21.60
CA ASN A 429 -62.95 -20.25 -22.13
C ASN A 429 -63.76 -19.59 -21.01
N VAL A 430 -64.69 -18.71 -21.37
CA VAL A 430 -65.58 -17.99 -20.41
C VAL A 430 -66.39 -18.93 -19.53
N ASN A 431 -66.65 -20.16 -20.01
CA ASN A 431 -67.39 -21.20 -19.26
C ASN A 431 -66.47 -22.09 -18.44
N LEU A 432 -65.14 -21.76 -18.32
CA LEU A 432 -64.13 -22.57 -17.64
C LEU A 432 -63.78 -23.89 -18.32
N ASP A 433 -64.18 -24.11 -19.57
CA ASP A 433 -63.76 -25.28 -20.33
C ASP A 433 -62.31 -25.11 -20.81
N ILE A 434 -61.54 -26.19 -20.73
CA ILE A 434 -60.15 -26.21 -21.20
C ILE A 434 -60.17 -26.36 -22.73
N ILE A 435 -59.66 -25.38 -23.41
CA ILE A 435 -59.48 -25.40 -24.87
C ILE A 435 -57.95 -25.55 -25.14
N THR A 436 -57.61 -26.46 -26.05
CA THR A 436 -56.23 -26.72 -26.42
C THR A 436 -56.03 -26.39 -27.92
N PHE A 437 -55.10 -25.51 -28.18
CA PHE A 437 -54.66 -25.21 -29.56
C PHE A 437 -53.39 -26.00 -29.86
N ASN A 438 -53.34 -26.70 -30.96
CA ASN A 438 -52.18 -27.48 -31.38
C ASN A 438 -51.71 -27.02 -32.76
N LYS A 439 -50.42 -26.82 -32.92
CA LYS A 439 -49.77 -26.54 -34.19
C LYS A 439 -48.55 -27.38 -34.37
N GLU A 440 -48.36 -27.98 -35.54
CA GLU A 440 -47.17 -28.71 -35.88
C GLU A 440 -46.13 -27.75 -36.49
N LEU A 441 -44.89 -27.86 -36.00
CA LEU A 441 -43.75 -27.01 -36.33
C LEU A 441 -42.57 -27.87 -36.73
N THR A 442 -41.75 -27.39 -37.65
CA THR A 442 -40.52 -28.09 -38.07
C THR A 442 -39.29 -27.41 -37.50
N VAL A 443 -38.32 -28.18 -37.04
CA VAL A 443 -37.03 -27.64 -36.56
C VAL A 443 -36.20 -27.21 -37.74
N SER A 444 -35.94 -25.89 -37.89
CA SER A 444 -35.12 -25.33 -38.96
C SER A 444 -33.64 -25.24 -38.60
N GLY A 445 -33.31 -25.16 -37.33
CA GLY A 445 -31.92 -25.07 -36.89
C GLY A 445 -31.74 -25.20 -35.40
N ILE A 446 -30.47 -25.24 -34.99
CA ILE A 446 -30.04 -25.38 -33.60
C ILE A 446 -29.19 -24.18 -33.19
N VAL A 447 -29.58 -23.54 -32.09
CA VAL A 447 -28.86 -22.42 -31.50
C VAL A 447 -27.79 -22.95 -30.53
N ASN A 448 -26.53 -22.49 -30.71
CA ASN A 448 -25.43 -22.77 -29.79
C ASN A 448 -25.42 -21.73 -28.67
N GLU A 449 -26.22 -21.92 -27.63
CA GLU A 449 -26.23 -21.13 -26.42
C GLU A 449 -25.64 -21.87 -25.23
N ILE A 450 -25.36 -21.17 -24.13
CA ILE A 450 -24.93 -21.86 -22.89
C ILE A 450 -26.02 -22.80 -22.41
N ASP A 451 -25.66 -24.07 -22.26
CA ASP A 451 -26.55 -25.11 -21.74
C ASP A 451 -26.69 -24.97 -20.20
N PHE A 452 -27.68 -24.20 -19.77
CA PHE A 452 -28.12 -24.15 -18.37
C PHE A 452 -29.10 -25.28 -17.99
N GLY A 453 -29.27 -26.27 -18.86
CA GLY A 453 -30.24 -27.35 -18.69
C GLY A 453 -31.67 -26.94 -19.09
N THR A 454 -31.88 -25.72 -19.55
CA THR A 454 -33.18 -25.27 -20.11
C THR A 454 -33.33 -25.76 -21.54
N LYS A 455 -34.46 -26.34 -21.84
CA LYS A 455 -34.75 -26.94 -23.13
C LYS A 455 -35.60 -25.94 -23.95
N ASN A 456 -34.94 -24.98 -24.60
CA ASN A 456 -35.63 -23.86 -25.25
C ASN A 456 -35.99 -24.15 -26.72
N VAL A 457 -37.20 -23.77 -27.09
CA VAL A 457 -37.74 -23.74 -28.46
C VAL A 457 -38.09 -22.30 -28.80
N TYR A 458 -37.55 -21.80 -29.89
CA TYR A 458 -37.75 -20.41 -30.34
C TYR A 458 -38.63 -20.38 -31.57
N TYR A 459 -39.75 -19.65 -31.49
CA TYR A 459 -40.74 -19.49 -32.53
C TYR A 459 -40.73 -18.08 -33.14
N ASN A 460 -40.96 -17.97 -34.44
CA ASN A 460 -41.05 -16.68 -35.12
C ASN A 460 -42.25 -15.87 -34.58
N TYR A 461 -42.03 -14.62 -34.16
CA TYR A 461 -43.06 -13.78 -33.55
C TYR A 461 -44.23 -13.51 -34.49
N GLU A 462 -43.98 -13.17 -35.78
CA GLU A 462 -45.00 -12.86 -36.75
C GLU A 462 -45.83 -14.11 -37.11
N GLY A 463 -45.15 -15.26 -37.30
CA GLY A 463 -45.81 -16.53 -37.51
C GLY A 463 -46.71 -16.94 -36.33
N LEU A 464 -46.21 -16.78 -35.10
CA LEU A 464 -46.96 -17.05 -33.88
C LEU A 464 -48.17 -16.11 -33.72
N SER A 465 -47.94 -14.81 -33.88
CA SER A 465 -48.99 -13.80 -33.77
C SER A 465 -50.08 -14.01 -34.83
N THR A 466 -49.69 -14.34 -36.08
CA THR A 466 -50.62 -14.61 -37.16
C THR A 466 -51.41 -15.90 -36.93
N TRP A 467 -50.74 -16.97 -36.46
CA TRP A 467 -51.40 -18.21 -36.08
C TRP A 467 -52.45 -17.98 -34.99
N LEU A 468 -52.08 -17.34 -33.89
CA LEU A 468 -52.96 -17.05 -32.77
C LEU A 468 -54.16 -16.15 -33.18
N LYS A 469 -54.01 -15.23 -34.14
CA LYS A 469 -55.09 -14.39 -34.68
C LYS A 469 -56.04 -15.16 -35.58
N ASN A 470 -55.54 -16.17 -36.30
CA ASN A 470 -56.36 -16.94 -37.24
C ASN A 470 -57.17 -18.06 -36.58
N GLU A 471 -56.78 -18.50 -35.41
CA GLU A 471 -57.51 -19.43 -34.57
C GLU A 471 -58.68 -18.72 -33.90
N THR A 472 -59.76 -18.46 -34.67
CA THR A 472 -60.92 -17.72 -34.23
C THR A 472 -61.75 -18.50 -33.22
N ILE A 473 -61.74 -18.01 -31.97
CA ILE A 473 -62.73 -18.38 -30.96
C ILE A 473 -63.36 -17.10 -30.41
N GLU A 474 -64.61 -16.87 -30.77
CA GLU A 474 -65.36 -15.64 -30.51
C GLU A 474 -65.67 -15.30 -29.05
N SER A 475 -65.11 -15.96 -28.06
CA SER A 475 -65.63 -15.78 -26.70
C SER A 475 -64.66 -15.90 -25.52
N THR A 476 -63.34 -15.64 -25.70
CA THR A 476 -62.43 -15.73 -24.54
C THR A 476 -61.68 -14.45 -24.28
N THR A 477 -61.87 -13.80 -23.14
CA THR A 477 -61.08 -12.65 -22.66
C THR A 477 -59.60 -12.97 -22.50
N LEU A 478 -59.26 -14.24 -22.25
CA LEU A 478 -57.88 -14.72 -22.11
C LEU A 478 -57.17 -14.79 -23.47
N TYR A 479 -57.91 -15.12 -24.52
CA TYR A 479 -57.40 -15.24 -25.87
C TYR A 479 -56.99 -13.90 -26.49
N ALA A 480 -57.73 -12.85 -26.18
CA ALA A 480 -57.39 -11.49 -26.59
C ALA A 480 -56.01 -11.04 -25.99
N ASN A 481 -55.59 -11.65 -24.88
CA ASN A 481 -54.33 -11.34 -24.24
C ASN A 481 -53.16 -12.15 -24.85
N LEU A 482 -53.39 -13.39 -25.34
CA LEU A 482 -52.34 -14.19 -26.00
C LEU A 482 -51.90 -13.64 -27.37
N THR A 483 -52.75 -12.84 -28.03
CA THR A 483 -52.41 -12.21 -29.29
C THR A 483 -51.62 -10.90 -29.14
N LYS A 484 -51.43 -10.44 -27.92
CA LYS A 484 -50.73 -9.18 -27.62
C LYS A 484 -49.39 -9.44 -27.00
N ALA A 485 -48.45 -8.53 -27.22
CA ALA A 485 -47.12 -8.62 -26.65
C ALA A 485 -47.16 -8.64 -25.11
N THR A 486 -46.41 -9.54 -24.50
CA THR A 486 -46.26 -9.66 -23.07
C THR A 486 -45.06 -8.85 -22.55
N GLY A 487 -44.18 -8.46 -23.44
CA GLY A 487 -43.02 -7.63 -23.18
C GLY A 487 -42.40 -7.13 -24.45
N PHE A 488 -41.32 -6.37 -24.32
CA PHE A 488 -40.52 -5.93 -25.45
C PHE A 488 -39.03 -5.99 -25.14
N GLU A 489 -38.24 -6.17 -26.16
CA GLU A 489 -36.78 -6.13 -26.09
C GLU A 489 -36.31 -4.81 -26.66
N ILE A 490 -35.36 -4.18 -25.95
CA ILE A 490 -34.67 -2.97 -26.40
C ILE A 490 -33.25 -3.36 -26.76
N VAL A 491 -32.84 -3.08 -27.99
CA VAL A 491 -31.47 -3.28 -28.44
C VAL A 491 -30.72 -1.95 -28.33
N LEU A 492 -29.64 -1.92 -27.59
CA LEU A 492 -28.81 -0.74 -27.38
C LEU A 492 -27.54 -0.81 -28.21
N GLU A 493 -26.98 0.33 -28.58
CA GLU A 493 -25.68 0.40 -29.27
C GLU A 493 -24.55 -0.20 -28.40
N ASN A 494 -24.60 0.06 -27.10
CA ASN A 494 -23.57 -0.39 -26.16
C ASN A 494 -24.19 -1.09 -24.95
N ALA A 495 -23.63 -2.23 -24.56
CA ALA A 495 -24.02 -2.95 -23.35
C ALA A 495 -23.80 -2.14 -22.05
N SER A 496 -22.90 -1.16 -22.07
CA SER A 496 -22.64 -0.24 -20.93
C SER A 496 -23.86 0.62 -20.59
N ASP A 497 -24.76 0.86 -21.54
CA ASP A 497 -25.91 1.74 -21.38
C ASP A 497 -27.13 0.99 -20.80
N ASN A 498 -27.09 -0.34 -20.75
CA ASN A 498 -28.15 -1.18 -20.19
C ASN A 498 -28.61 -0.72 -18.81
N LYS A 499 -27.67 -0.42 -17.90
CA LYS A 499 -28.01 0.02 -16.55
C LYS A 499 -28.68 1.38 -16.56
N LYS A 500 -28.18 2.31 -17.35
CA LYS A 500 -28.71 3.68 -17.44
C LYS A 500 -30.14 3.68 -18.02
N VAL A 501 -30.37 2.91 -19.06
CA VAL A 501 -31.68 2.79 -19.69
C VAL A 501 -32.64 2.01 -18.78
N ALA A 502 -32.19 0.97 -18.12
CA ALA A 502 -33.00 0.26 -17.13
C ALA A 502 -33.39 1.16 -15.94
N ASP A 503 -32.46 1.96 -15.43
CA ASP A 503 -32.72 2.90 -14.33
C ASP A 503 -33.79 3.96 -14.76
N VAL A 504 -33.76 4.45 -15.99
CA VAL A 504 -34.77 5.38 -16.52
C VAL A 504 -36.16 4.72 -16.61
N ILE A 505 -36.20 3.46 -17.06
CA ILE A 505 -37.48 2.71 -17.14
C ILE A 505 -38.00 2.41 -15.73
N ASP A 506 -37.09 2.05 -14.79
CA ASP A 506 -37.43 1.77 -13.41
C ASP A 506 -37.83 3.02 -12.61
N ASP A 507 -37.25 4.19 -12.86
CA ASP A 507 -37.58 5.44 -12.20
C ASP A 507 -38.98 5.93 -12.56
N GLU A 508 -39.38 5.80 -13.83
CA GLU A 508 -40.76 6.10 -14.24
C GLU A 508 -41.78 5.07 -13.66
N ALA A 509 -41.32 3.85 -13.35
CA ALA A 509 -42.14 2.76 -12.84
C ALA A 509 -42.08 2.54 -11.33
N ASN A 510 -41.32 3.36 -10.54
CA ASN A 510 -41.13 3.23 -9.09
C ASN A 510 -40.45 1.95 -8.59
N GLY A 511 -39.51 1.35 -9.32
CA GLY A 511 -38.85 0.14 -8.85
C GLY A 511 -37.38 0.04 -9.23
N GLY A 512 -36.45 0.45 -8.39
CA GLY A 512 -35.02 0.28 -8.63
C GLY A 512 -34.52 -1.18 -8.57
N ILE A 513 -33.22 -1.39 -8.74
CA ILE A 513 -32.52 -2.70 -8.71
C ILE A 513 -32.96 -3.64 -7.56
N GLY A 514 -33.56 -3.10 -6.52
CA GLY A 514 -34.17 -3.86 -5.43
C GLY A 514 -35.29 -4.82 -5.86
N SER A 515 -35.99 -4.53 -6.96
CA SER A 515 -37.06 -5.40 -7.48
C SER A 515 -36.53 -6.61 -8.25
N ILE A 516 -35.36 -6.52 -8.89
CA ILE A 516 -34.70 -7.69 -9.54
C ILE A 516 -34.24 -8.68 -8.48
N MET A 517 -33.65 -8.21 -7.37
CA MET A 517 -33.26 -9.08 -6.26
C MET A 517 -34.45 -9.73 -5.57
N SER A 518 -35.61 -9.08 -5.53
CA SER A 518 -36.83 -9.69 -4.99
C SER A 518 -37.36 -10.81 -5.87
N LEU A 519 -37.22 -10.71 -7.19
CA LEU A 519 -37.59 -11.76 -8.15
C LEU A 519 -36.68 -13.01 -8.00
N VAL A 520 -35.37 -12.81 -7.88
CA VAL A 520 -34.39 -13.89 -7.71
C VAL A 520 -34.57 -14.59 -6.35
N ASN A 521 -34.96 -13.87 -5.31
CA ASN A 521 -35.19 -14.41 -3.98
C ASN A 521 -36.64 -14.85 -3.69
N GLY A 522 -37.49 -14.91 -4.72
CA GLY A 522 -38.91 -15.32 -4.56
C GLY A 522 -39.76 -14.30 -3.79
N GLY A 523 -39.29 -13.08 -3.63
CA GLY A 523 -39.98 -11.99 -2.94
C GLY A 523 -41.07 -11.35 -3.81
N ASN A 524 -42.27 -11.24 -3.32
CA ASN A 524 -43.37 -10.51 -3.98
C ASN A 524 -43.07 -9.00 -4.01
N SER A 525 -42.67 -8.45 -5.16
CA SER A 525 -42.64 -7.01 -5.35
C SER A 525 -44.05 -6.44 -5.25
N SER A 526 -44.26 -5.47 -4.38
CA SER A 526 -45.60 -4.98 -4.04
C SER A 526 -46.09 -3.84 -4.92
N LYS A 527 -45.37 -3.45 -5.98
CA LYS A 527 -45.68 -2.30 -6.83
C LYS A 527 -45.91 -2.74 -8.28
N GLU A 528 -46.95 -2.19 -8.89
CA GLU A 528 -47.20 -2.29 -10.32
C GLU A 528 -46.20 -1.43 -11.08
N GLY A 529 -45.57 -1.97 -12.12
CA GLY A 529 -44.57 -1.26 -12.90
C GLY A 529 -43.96 -2.11 -14.01
N PHE A 530 -43.00 -1.55 -14.71
CA PHE A 530 -42.19 -2.28 -15.68
C PHE A 530 -40.94 -2.79 -15.04
N LEU A 531 -40.51 -3.97 -15.42
CA LEU A 531 -39.24 -4.57 -15.01
C LEU A 531 -38.34 -4.64 -16.24
N ALA A 532 -37.28 -3.85 -16.22
CA ALA A 532 -36.26 -3.87 -17.25
C ALA A 532 -35.03 -4.65 -16.75
N TYR A 533 -34.63 -5.70 -17.48
CA TYR A 533 -33.47 -6.49 -17.13
C TYR A 533 -32.72 -7.01 -18.35
N SER A 534 -31.43 -7.14 -18.21
CA SER A 534 -30.56 -7.84 -19.14
C SER A 534 -30.08 -9.13 -18.50
N MET A 535 -30.30 -10.28 -19.13
CA MET A 535 -29.83 -11.57 -18.61
C MET A 535 -28.31 -11.57 -18.32
N PRO A 536 -27.45 -11.09 -19.22
CA PRO A 536 -26.03 -10.93 -18.93
C PRO A 536 -25.78 -10.04 -17.70
N SER A 537 -26.52 -8.96 -17.51
CA SER A 537 -26.39 -8.07 -16.35
C SER A 537 -26.76 -8.76 -15.04
N ILE A 538 -27.81 -9.57 -15.02
CA ILE A 538 -28.22 -10.34 -13.84
C ILE A 538 -27.14 -11.32 -13.47
N PHE A 539 -26.66 -12.14 -14.40
CA PHE A 539 -25.59 -13.09 -14.17
C PHE A 539 -24.29 -12.41 -13.72
N LYS A 540 -23.91 -11.31 -14.36
CA LYS A 540 -22.75 -10.50 -13.97
C LYS A 540 -22.90 -10.00 -12.53
N THR A 541 -24.07 -9.52 -12.14
CA THR A 541 -24.33 -9.04 -10.77
C THR A 541 -24.25 -10.18 -9.75
N MET A 542 -24.88 -11.32 -10.04
CA MET A 542 -24.85 -12.50 -9.15
C MET A 542 -23.42 -13.06 -8.97
N PHE A 543 -22.71 -13.29 -10.07
CA PHE A 543 -21.34 -13.75 -10.02
C PHE A 543 -20.40 -12.71 -9.40
N GLY A 544 -20.59 -11.43 -9.72
CA GLY A 544 -19.86 -10.33 -9.12
C GLY A 544 -20.04 -10.25 -7.59
N GLN A 545 -21.24 -10.51 -7.08
CA GLN A 545 -21.49 -10.60 -5.64
C GLN A 545 -20.78 -11.79 -5.00
N LEU A 546 -20.83 -12.97 -5.62
CA LEU A 546 -20.10 -14.15 -5.14
C LEU A 546 -18.60 -13.91 -5.09
N ILE A 547 -18.03 -13.31 -6.14
CA ILE A 547 -16.61 -12.91 -6.19
C ILE A 547 -16.30 -11.89 -5.09
N SER A 548 -17.16 -10.90 -4.90
CA SER A 548 -17.00 -9.87 -3.86
C SER A 548 -17.02 -10.46 -2.45
N ILE A 549 -17.91 -11.40 -2.19
CA ILE A 549 -17.97 -12.12 -0.89
C ILE A 549 -16.69 -12.94 -0.68
N ALA A 550 -16.24 -13.68 -1.70
CA ALA A 550 -14.99 -14.43 -1.64
C ALA A 550 -13.78 -13.49 -1.38
N GLN A 551 -13.70 -12.37 -2.10
CA GLN A 551 -12.67 -11.35 -1.90
C GLN A 551 -12.72 -10.76 -0.48
N MET A 552 -13.91 -10.51 0.07
CA MET A 552 -14.07 -10.01 1.44
C MET A 552 -13.52 -11.01 2.46
N VAL A 553 -13.89 -12.28 2.35
CA VAL A 553 -13.41 -13.34 3.26
C VAL A 553 -11.89 -13.47 3.22
N ILE A 554 -11.30 -13.53 2.01
CA ILE A 554 -9.86 -13.65 1.86
C ILE A 554 -9.14 -12.37 2.31
N SER A 555 -9.75 -11.19 2.14
CA SER A 555 -9.20 -9.91 2.62
C SER A 555 -8.99 -9.90 4.14
N ILE A 556 -9.83 -10.59 4.91
CA ILE A 556 -9.66 -10.71 6.36
C ILE A 556 -8.35 -11.42 6.69
N PHE A 557 -8.05 -12.54 6.01
CA PHE A 557 -6.78 -13.27 6.20
C PHE A 557 -5.57 -12.41 5.83
N ILE A 558 -5.69 -11.60 4.77
CA ILE A 558 -4.61 -10.69 4.36
C ILE A 558 -4.40 -9.59 5.39
N ILE A 559 -5.46 -9.03 5.96
CA ILE A 559 -5.33 -8.03 7.02
C ILE A 559 -4.56 -8.61 8.21
N VAL A 560 -4.88 -9.86 8.60
CA VAL A 560 -4.13 -10.56 9.65
C VAL A 560 -2.66 -10.72 9.26
N ALA A 561 -2.37 -11.15 8.03
CA ALA A 561 -1.00 -11.28 7.53
C ALA A 561 -0.23 -9.94 7.53
N LEU A 562 -0.89 -8.84 7.15
CA LEU A 562 -0.32 -7.49 7.20
C LEU A 562 -0.03 -7.03 8.64
N ILE A 563 -0.90 -7.36 9.59
CA ILE A 563 -0.68 -7.06 11.02
C ILE A 563 0.56 -7.83 11.52
N VAL A 564 0.64 -9.13 11.23
CA VAL A 564 1.80 -9.96 11.62
C VAL A 564 3.09 -9.42 10.99
N SER A 565 3.05 -9.08 9.70
CA SER A 565 4.17 -8.44 8.99
C SER A 565 4.59 -7.11 9.64
N SER A 566 3.64 -6.28 10.05
CA SER A 566 3.88 -5.01 10.73
C SER A 566 4.55 -5.20 12.09
N ILE A 567 4.09 -6.18 12.86
CA ILE A 567 4.70 -6.55 14.14
C ILE A 567 6.13 -7.03 13.93
N MET A 568 6.37 -7.90 12.94
CA MET A 568 7.71 -8.41 12.63
C MET A 568 8.67 -7.28 12.22
N THR A 569 8.21 -6.37 11.36
CA THR A 569 8.97 -5.18 10.96
C THR A 569 9.31 -4.31 12.18
N SER A 570 8.36 -4.12 13.10
CA SER A 570 8.57 -3.36 14.33
C SER A 570 9.61 -4.01 15.25
N ILE A 571 9.57 -5.34 15.42
CA ILE A 571 10.54 -6.10 16.23
C ILE A 571 11.94 -5.98 15.64
N VAL A 572 12.09 -6.15 14.33
CA VAL A 572 13.39 -6.07 13.65
C VAL A 572 13.97 -4.66 13.74
N LEU A 573 13.15 -3.62 13.56
CA LEU A 573 13.59 -2.24 13.76
C LEU A 573 13.96 -1.96 15.21
N TYR A 574 13.22 -2.51 16.17
CA TYR A 574 13.55 -2.38 17.58
C TYR A 574 14.93 -3.00 17.90
N SER A 575 15.17 -4.22 17.41
CA SER A 575 16.50 -4.86 17.53
C SER A 575 17.61 -4.02 16.87
N SER A 576 17.33 -3.45 15.69
CA SER A 576 18.27 -2.55 14.98
C SER A 576 18.59 -1.30 15.80
N VAL A 577 17.61 -0.71 16.49
CA VAL A 577 17.80 0.45 17.37
C VAL A 577 18.69 0.10 18.58
N VAL A 578 18.46 -1.05 19.21
CA VAL A 578 19.25 -1.49 20.37
C VAL A 578 20.71 -1.74 19.98
N GLU A 579 20.96 -2.43 18.87
CA GLU A 579 22.31 -2.70 18.38
C GLU A 579 23.09 -1.44 17.99
N ARG A 580 22.39 -0.38 17.60
CA ARG A 580 22.99 0.88 17.16
C ARG A 580 22.92 1.98 18.23
N LYS A 581 22.83 1.58 19.51
CA LYS A 581 22.76 2.50 20.66
C LYS A 581 23.87 3.53 20.63
N THR A 582 25.11 3.09 20.43
CA THR A 582 26.30 3.95 20.38
C THR A 582 26.27 4.92 19.20
N GLU A 583 25.86 4.48 18.00
CA GLU A 583 25.72 5.38 16.84
C GLU A 583 24.70 6.49 17.09
N ILE A 584 23.55 6.14 17.72
CA ILE A 584 22.53 7.12 18.11
C ILE A 584 23.10 8.11 19.12
N GLY A 585 23.87 7.60 20.09
CA GLY A 585 24.60 8.41 21.08
C GLY A 585 25.53 9.41 20.42
N ILE A 586 26.35 8.96 19.47
CA ILE A 586 27.29 9.81 18.73
C ILE A 586 26.54 10.90 17.96
N ILE A 587 25.52 10.53 17.18
CA ILE A 587 24.72 11.51 16.39
C ILE A 587 24.12 12.58 17.30
N LYS A 588 23.59 12.20 18.47
CA LYS A 588 23.03 13.13 19.44
C LYS A 588 24.10 13.98 20.15
N ALA A 589 25.25 13.40 20.47
CA ALA A 589 26.35 14.11 21.09
C ALA A 589 26.89 15.25 20.21
N VAL A 590 26.96 15.02 18.89
CA VAL A 590 27.34 16.05 17.91
C VAL A 590 26.21 17.00 17.54
N GLY A 591 25.07 16.95 18.25
CA GLY A 591 23.96 17.90 18.10
C GLY A 591 22.89 17.49 17.10
N GLY A 592 22.80 16.19 16.74
CA GLY A 592 21.66 15.64 15.99
C GLY A 592 20.37 15.74 16.80
N ARG A 593 19.31 16.22 16.18
CA ARG A 593 17.99 16.37 16.80
C ARG A 593 17.27 15.02 16.83
N ASP A 594 16.33 14.87 17.75
CA ASP A 594 15.44 13.71 17.77
C ASP A 594 14.76 13.44 16.41
N LYS A 595 14.40 14.51 15.70
CA LYS A 595 13.80 14.40 14.35
C LYS A 595 14.78 13.85 13.32
N ASP A 596 16.07 14.12 13.45
CA ASP A 596 17.11 13.61 12.53
C ASP A 596 17.30 12.10 12.75
N VAL A 597 17.33 11.67 14.01
CA VAL A 597 17.36 10.24 14.39
C VAL A 597 16.09 9.53 13.95
N LEU A 598 14.92 10.11 14.22
CA LEU A 598 13.61 9.55 13.81
C LEU A 598 13.57 9.30 12.31
N ARG A 599 13.95 10.29 11.50
CA ARG A 599 13.97 10.20 10.03
C ARG A 599 14.87 9.08 9.51
N ILE A 600 16.00 8.81 10.14
CA ILE A 600 16.88 7.71 9.72
C ILE A 600 16.15 6.37 9.85
N PHE A 601 15.53 6.10 10.99
CA PHE A 601 14.84 4.83 11.23
C PHE A 601 13.50 4.72 10.49
N GLU A 602 12.76 5.83 10.34
CA GLU A 602 11.55 5.86 9.48
C GLU A 602 11.89 5.59 8.02
N SER A 603 12.99 6.18 7.51
CA SER A 603 13.46 5.89 6.14
C SER A 603 13.86 4.43 5.98
N GLU A 604 14.44 3.81 7.00
CA GLU A 604 14.78 2.38 7.01
C GLU A 604 13.52 1.52 6.95
N ALA A 605 12.49 1.85 7.75
CA ALA A 605 11.19 1.19 7.71
C ALA A 605 10.50 1.30 6.33
N MET A 606 10.47 2.52 5.76
CA MET A 606 9.89 2.76 4.45
C MET A 606 10.59 1.95 3.34
N LEU A 607 11.92 1.86 3.39
CA LEU A 607 12.70 1.04 2.47
C LEU A 607 12.37 -0.45 2.60
N MET A 608 12.25 -0.97 3.82
CA MET A 608 11.84 -2.37 4.06
C MET A 608 10.45 -2.63 3.45
N GLY A 609 9.50 -1.72 3.69
CA GLY A 609 8.17 -1.82 3.10
C GLY A 609 8.18 -1.76 1.57
N MET A 610 8.99 -0.88 0.99
CA MET A 610 9.15 -0.77 -0.47
C MET A 610 9.70 -2.07 -1.07
N PHE A 611 10.74 -2.65 -0.48
CA PHE A 611 11.28 -3.95 -0.95
C PHE A 611 10.27 -5.08 -0.76
N SER A 612 9.53 -5.11 0.37
CA SER A 612 8.46 -6.08 0.58
C SER A 612 7.33 -5.93 -0.45
N GLY A 613 6.96 -4.70 -0.80
CA GLY A 613 5.96 -4.42 -1.82
C GLY A 613 6.38 -4.90 -3.21
N ILE A 614 7.60 -4.57 -3.64
CA ILE A 614 8.15 -5.00 -4.92
C ILE A 614 8.24 -6.53 -4.99
N LEU A 615 8.80 -7.16 -3.95
CA LEU A 615 8.93 -8.61 -3.89
C LEU A 615 7.57 -9.30 -3.84
N GLY A 616 6.60 -8.74 -3.09
CA GLY A 616 5.24 -9.27 -3.00
C GLY A 616 4.52 -9.28 -4.35
N ILE A 617 4.65 -8.20 -5.13
CA ILE A 617 4.09 -8.13 -6.48
C ILE A 617 4.78 -9.14 -7.43
N LEU A 618 6.11 -9.27 -7.34
CA LEU A 618 6.84 -10.28 -8.13
C LEU A 618 6.40 -11.70 -7.78
N VAL A 619 6.23 -12.02 -6.50
CA VAL A 619 5.72 -13.32 -6.04
C VAL A 619 4.29 -13.53 -6.52
N ALA A 620 3.41 -12.54 -6.42
CA ALA A 620 2.05 -12.62 -6.94
C ALA A 620 2.03 -12.92 -8.44
N PHE A 621 2.85 -12.21 -9.21
CA PHE A 621 2.99 -12.42 -10.65
C PHE A 621 3.43 -13.87 -11.00
N VAL A 622 4.44 -14.37 -10.29
CA VAL A 622 4.93 -15.75 -10.49
C VAL A 622 3.88 -16.78 -10.08
N MET A 623 3.11 -16.52 -9.00
CA MET A 623 2.08 -17.41 -8.50
C MET A 623 0.80 -17.42 -9.36
N CYS A 624 0.54 -16.39 -10.14
CA CYS A 624 -0.58 -16.38 -11.09
C CYS A 624 -0.50 -17.54 -12.08
N TYR A 625 0.70 -17.90 -12.56
CA TYR A 625 0.90 -18.96 -13.56
C TYR A 625 0.45 -20.36 -13.07
N PRO A 626 0.94 -20.89 -11.92
CA PRO A 626 0.48 -22.20 -11.43
C PRO A 626 -0.99 -22.18 -11.01
N ILE A 627 -1.53 -21.06 -10.55
CA ILE A 627 -2.95 -20.94 -10.19
C ILE A 627 -3.82 -21.05 -11.45
N GLU A 628 -3.47 -20.38 -12.52
CA GLU A 628 -4.18 -20.48 -13.80
C GLU A 628 -4.13 -21.90 -14.37
N TYR A 629 -2.95 -22.52 -14.39
CA TYR A 629 -2.79 -23.90 -14.82
C TYR A 629 -3.67 -24.86 -14.00
N PHE A 630 -3.74 -24.68 -12.69
CA PHE A 630 -4.59 -25.49 -11.83
C PHE A 630 -6.08 -25.27 -12.13
N ILE A 631 -6.53 -24.02 -12.26
CA ILE A 631 -7.93 -23.70 -12.58
C ILE A 631 -8.32 -24.27 -13.95
N ALA A 632 -7.48 -24.12 -14.95
CA ALA A 632 -7.74 -24.63 -16.30
C ALA A 632 -7.90 -26.16 -16.32
N ASN A 633 -7.02 -26.89 -15.62
CA ASN A 633 -7.01 -28.35 -15.65
C ASN A 633 -8.08 -29.02 -14.76
N TYR A 634 -8.38 -28.41 -13.60
CA TYR A 634 -9.32 -29.04 -12.65
C TYR A 634 -10.77 -28.59 -12.84
N PHE A 635 -11.00 -27.36 -13.30
CA PHE A 635 -12.34 -26.82 -13.46
C PHE A 635 -12.76 -26.69 -14.92
N GLY A 636 -11.91 -27.03 -15.87
CA GLY A 636 -12.18 -26.86 -17.31
C GLY A 636 -12.38 -25.39 -17.72
N LEU A 637 -12.07 -24.46 -16.82
CA LEU A 637 -12.25 -23.03 -17.00
C LEU A 637 -10.96 -22.45 -17.57
N ASN A 638 -10.87 -22.35 -18.90
CA ASN A 638 -9.84 -21.53 -19.52
C ASN A 638 -10.14 -20.06 -19.20
N LEU A 639 -9.47 -19.50 -18.19
CA LEU A 639 -9.51 -18.09 -17.84
C LEU A 639 -8.51 -17.32 -18.74
N PRO A 640 -8.87 -16.90 -19.96
CA PRO A 640 -7.97 -16.13 -20.79
C PRO A 640 -7.90 -14.72 -20.23
N GLY A 641 -6.84 -14.40 -19.55
CA GLY A 641 -6.64 -13.06 -19.04
C GLY A 641 -5.77 -12.96 -17.79
N ILE A 642 -5.50 -14.07 -17.10
CA ILE A 642 -4.56 -14.05 -15.97
C ILE A 642 -3.15 -14.30 -16.46
N VAL A 643 -2.91 -15.23 -17.35
CA VAL A 643 -1.60 -15.46 -18.01
C VAL A 643 -1.77 -16.12 -19.39
N SER A 644 -2.22 -15.48 -20.41
CA SER A 644 -1.95 -15.93 -21.77
C SER A 644 -0.79 -15.13 -22.36
N ILE A 645 0.42 -15.37 -21.84
CA ILE A 645 1.63 -14.87 -22.47
C ILE A 645 2.46 -16.09 -22.83
N PRO A 646 2.57 -16.47 -24.11
CA PRO A 646 3.76 -17.18 -24.54
C PRO A 646 4.93 -16.23 -24.28
N LEU A 647 5.99 -16.72 -23.68
CA LEU A 647 7.18 -15.95 -23.29
C LEU A 647 7.86 -15.17 -24.46
N SER A 648 7.33 -15.33 -25.68
CA SER A 648 7.84 -14.71 -26.91
C SER A 648 7.18 -13.40 -27.33
N THR A 649 6.07 -13.01 -26.69
CA THR A 649 5.40 -11.76 -27.02
C THR A 649 4.88 -11.12 -25.73
N ILE A 650 5.66 -10.23 -25.15
CA ILE A 650 5.23 -9.34 -24.08
C ILE A 650 4.64 -8.06 -24.70
N PRO A 651 3.35 -7.97 -24.91
CA PRO A 651 2.71 -6.68 -24.87
C PRO A 651 2.25 -6.48 -23.42
N PHE A 652 2.78 -5.47 -22.78
CA PHE A 652 2.39 -4.98 -21.46
C PHE A 652 0.89 -4.65 -21.31
N THR A 653 0.10 -4.89 -22.33
CA THR A 653 -1.31 -4.48 -22.45
C THR A 653 -2.34 -5.45 -21.87
N ASN A 654 -1.96 -6.70 -21.54
CA ASN A 654 -2.90 -7.71 -21.03
C ASN A 654 -2.65 -8.16 -19.58
N ILE A 655 -1.67 -7.56 -18.89
CA ILE A 655 -1.50 -7.77 -17.45
C ILE A 655 -2.57 -6.95 -16.74
N THR A 656 -3.48 -7.61 -16.08
CA THR A 656 -4.61 -7.02 -15.34
C THR A 656 -4.20 -6.25 -14.07
N PHE A 657 -2.92 -5.93 -13.93
CA PHE A 657 -2.44 -4.96 -12.96
C PHE A 657 -2.18 -3.62 -13.65
N PRO A 658 -3.10 -2.66 -13.60
CA PRO A 658 -2.82 -1.31 -14.07
C PRO A 658 -1.54 -0.81 -13.38
N PHE A 659 -0.65 -0.16 -14.13
CA PHE A 659 0.60 0.38 -13.58
C PHE A 659 0.37 1.24 -12.30
N ALA A 660 -0.76 1.92 -12.27
CA ALA A 660 -1.22 2.67 -11.11
C ALA A 660 -1.44 1.80 -9.85
N THR A 661 -1.97 0.57 -10.00
CA THR A 661 -2.17 -0.34 -8.85
C THR A 661 -0.86 -0.88 -8.33
N VAL A 662 0.12 -1.18 -9.19
CA VAL A 662 1.47 -1.59 -8.78
C VAL A 662 2.12 -0.50 -7.92
N ILE A 663 2.10 0.76 -8.40
CA ILE A 663 2.66 1.89 -7.66
C ILE A 663 1.91 2.08 -6.33
N SER A 664 0.58 2.00 -6.33
CA SER A 664 -0.23 2.19 -5.13
C SER A 664 0.04 1.11 -4.08
N LEU A 665 0.22 -0.15 -4.48
CA LEU A 665 0.56 -1.26 -3.59
C LEU A 665 1.94 -1.10 -2.95
N VAL A 666 2.96 -0.70 -3.74
CA VAL A 666 4.30 -0.43 -3.21
C VAL A 666 4.27 0.75 -2.24
N ALA A 667 3.55 1.83 -2.59
CA ALA A 667 3.37 2.97 -1.70
C ALA A 667 2.63 2.60 -0.40
N PHE A 668 1.58 1.79 -0.51
CA PHE A 668 0.82 1.26 0.63
C PHE A 668 1.67 0.40 1.55
N SER A 669 2.45 -0.54 1.00
CA SER A 669 3.40 -1.36 1.74
C SER A 669 4.43 -0.50 2.49
N SER A 670 4.98 0.50 1.81
CA SER A 670 5.94 1.45 2.40
C SER A 670 5.31 2.25 3.54
N LEU A 671 4.05 2.68 3.40
CA LEU A 671 3.30 3.42 4.42
C LEU A 671 3.04 2.55 5.67
N ILE A 672 2.56 1.31 5.49
CA ILE A 672 2.33 0.38 6.59
C ILE A 672 3.63 0.12 7.37
N ALA A 673 4.74 -0.11 6.67
CA ALA A 673 6.04 -0.32 7.29
C ALA A 673 6.53 0.94 8.06
N ALA A 674 6.28 2.14 7.52
CA ALA A 674 6.58 3.40 8.22
C ALA A 674 5.78 3.53 9.53
N ILE A 675 4.49 3.20 9.51
CA ILE A 675 3.62 3.20 10.70
C ILE A 675 4.15 2.18 11.72
N ALA A 676 4.47 0.95 11.29
CA ALA A 676 5.04 -0.09 12.15
C ALA A 676 6.39 0.32 12.76
N GLY A 677 7.21 1.02 11.99
CA GLY A 677 8.52 1.52 12.42
C GLY A 677 8.48 2.73 13.34
N TYR A 678 7.35 3.43 13.44
CA TYR A 678 7.27 4.68 14.22
C TYR A 678 7.56 4.49 15.72
N LEU A 679 7.01 3.45 16.35
CA LEU A 679 7.21 3.17 17.77
C LEU A 679 8.68 2.87 18.11
N PRO A 680 9.38 1.95 17.41
CA PRO A 680 10.80 1.72 17.61
C PRO A 680 11.64 2.97 17.37
N SER A 681 11.36 3.70 16.31
CA SER A 681 12.08 4.94 15.95
C SER A 681 11.95 6.01 17.04
N ARG A 682 10.75 6.17 17.60
CA ARG A 682 10.49 7.09 18.72
C ARG A 682 11.22 6.67 19.98
N ARG A 683 11.42 5.37 20.22
CA ARG A 683 12.20 4.89 21.37
C ARG A 683 13.69 5.24 21.23
N ALA A 684 14.23 5.15 20.01
CA ALA A 684 15.58 5.61 19.69
C ALA A 684 15.81 7.09 20.07
N THR A 685 14.80 7.94 19.86
CA THR A 685 14.91 9.37 20.19
C THR A 685 14.91 9.66 21.69
N LYS A 686 14.40 8.75 22.52
CA LYS A 686 14.35 8.92 23.98
C LYS A 686 15.62 8.48 24.71
N MET A 687 16.57 7.83 24.02
CA MET A 687 17.83 7.40 24.62
C MET A 687 18.63 8.60 25.13
N GLN A 688 19.14 8.51 26.35
CA GLN A 688 20.05 9.50 26.89
C GLN A 688 21.43 9.34 26.25
N VAL A 689 22.07 10.46 25.94
CA VAL A 689 23.35 10.45 25.19
C VAL A 689 24.46 9.82 26.03
N VAL A 690 24.51 10.14 27.31
CA VAL A 690 25.53 9.63 28.24
C VAL A 690 25.42 8.10 28.38
N ASP A 691 24.21 7.56 28.54
CA ASP A 691 23.96 6.12 28.65
C ASP A 691 24.24 5.37 27.34
N ALA A 692 24.09 6.06 26.23
CA ALA A 692 24.32 5.46 24.90
C ALA A 692 25.82 5.41 24.54
N LEU A 693 26.64 6.24 25.15
CA LEU A 693 28.10 6.32 24.90
C LEU A 693 28.94 5.60 25.95
N ARG A 694 28.36 5.23 27.10
CA ARG A 694 28.99 4.34 28.06
C ARG A 694 28.82 2.90 27.56
N ASP A 695 29.92 2.28 27.18
CA ASP A 695 30.01 0.82 27.03
C ASP A 695 29.97 0.21 28.42
N GLU A 696 28.88 -0.44 28.80
CA GLU A 696 28.83 -1.46 29.82
C GLU A 696 28.81 -2.81 29.15
#